data_9f902c04ca320a80e32fe1e7b434e2e2
#
_entry.id   9f902c04ca320a80e32fe1e7b434e2e2
#
_cell.length_a   1.000
_cell.length_b   1.000
_cell.length_c   1.000
_cell.angle_alpha   90.00
_cell.angle_beta   90.00
_cell.angle_gamma   90.00
#
_symmetry.space_group_name_H-M   'P 1'
#
loop_
_entity.id
_entity.type
_entity.pdbx_description
1 polymer ?
#
loop_
_entity_poly.entity_id
_entity_poly.type
_entity_poly.pdbx_seq_one_letter_code
_entity_poly.pdbx_strand_id
1 'polypeptide(L)'
;MKRAVLTAALVVGAVLATVLPGHAQFQRYDTMWARSTNGAALTLDGYMNEPQWAQAESVLVRYPLDNGIPGSGWKDEGGFPATDRTYAVFRFLTVGDQLWMCATVRDSSVGGSTLFNRFDGLLMSIKNHANGSRPATPGEHLISWWANDTGDPNPTAVDHPATMYGQWRTPDTPPTTTQLQAWEARVTWLGKVNSDTTADAGYTVEMRCDMPLNGYDITRSQGDVVEWNASVYDCDWFWPLSNFFRFSANRSWLQGPWGNAYWYGDVKIRCRPDVTVASGPAPANSADLTIPNLGNVIPLPVIDGNVGDAAWGNAPSFAIRYDDLALLDSYPGTGPWRSGQYQAAVNGNGGTAFIADPGDATVKYFFKGTKLYLSFDVNDQVVQSVVAEDRWDGFNVSINDRVRRFSDNNLKSWACAFRVGAGGTLVRAMDLPNMQDTLNAVQVALNLKAGTTVDTLGVDTDAGYTAELSIDLTALGYPADLGDRALYIGVTYYDGDSYSPITDSYGTRTWFFREREYLDGPCVAFLDPNKYVTTGVGDEAPPRLALAGNFPNPFRRGTTVRYSLPAPSRVDLEVYDLQGRVVASRALGVQAAGAREVQVPQFASRSGVYLYRLKVRDAVSGADRGTLHGKMMVLQ
;
A
#
# COMPACT_ATOMS: atom_id res chain seq x y z
N MET A 1 30.31 -26.45 -59.85
CA MET A 1 29.12 -25.78 -59.26
C MET A 1 29.48 -25.38 -57.83
N LYS A 2 29.81 -24.11 -57.68
CA LYS A 2 30.18 -23.55 -56.36
C LYS A 2 28.91 -22.91 -55.74
N ARG A 3 28.51 -23.42 -54.58
CA ARG A 3 27.44 -22.77 -53.77
C ARG A 3 28.08 -21.68 -52.90
N ALA A 4 27.66 -20.46 -53.11
CA ALA A 4 27.98 -19.34 -52.24
C ALA A 4 27.05 -19.36 -51.03
N VAL A 5 27.61 -19.37 -49.83
CA VAL A 5 26.88 -19.18 -48.56
C VAL A 5 26.91 -17.70 -48.26
N LEU A 6 25.73 -17.10 -48.23
CA LEU A 6 25.56 -15.68 -47.81
C LEU A 6 25.41 -15.64 -46.30
N THR A 7 26.43 -15.13 -45.61
CA THR A 7 26.36 -14.88 -44.18
C THR A 7 25.77 -13.47 -43.94
N ALA A 8 24.56 -13.41 -43.42
CA ALA A 8 23.94 -12.15 -42.99
C ALA A 8 24.47 -11.82 -41.58
N ALA A 9 25.26 -10.79 -41.47
CA ALA A 9 25.69 -10.23 -40.19
C ALA A 9 24.54 -9.35 -39.62
N LEU A 10 23.96 -9.79 -38.51
CA LEU A 10 23.03 -8.98 -37.72
C LEU A 10 23.83 -7.97 -36.91
N VAL A 11 23.79 -6.71 -37.28
CA VAL A 11 24.31 -5.60 -36.45
C VAL A 11 23.27 -5.29 -35.39
N VAL A 12 23.49 -5.78 -34.18
CA VAL A 12 22.75 -5.36 -32.99
C VAL A 12 23.33 -4.02 -32.53
N GLY A 13 22.67 -2.95 -32.90
CA GLY A 13 22.94 -1.62 -32.38
C GLY A 13 22.51 -1.54 -30.91
N ALA A 14 23.45 -1.64 -29.98
CA ALA A 14 23.20 -1.31 -28.59
C ALA A 14 22.96 0.21 -28.47
N VAL A 15 21.70 0.61 -28.37
CA VAL A 15 21.37 1.96 -27.92
C VAL A 15 21.69 2.01 -26.42
N LEU A 16 22.84 2.59 -26.07
CA LEU A 16 23.08 3.03 -24.72
C LEU A 16 22.05 4.15 -24.41
N ALA A 17 20.94 3.78 -23.84
CA ALA A 17 20.10 4.72 -23.14
C ALA A 17 20.91 5.20 -21.92
N THR A 18 21.47 6.38 -21.98
CA THR A 18 21.91 7.10 -20.79
C THR A 18 20.67 7.30 -19.93
N VAL A 19 20.48 6.45 -18.95
CA VAL A 19 19.51 6.66 -17.88
C VAL A 19 20.03 7.87 -17.11
N LEU A 20 19.50 9.05 -17.44
CA LEU A 20 19.54 10.17 -16.51
C LEU A 20 18.96 9.64 -15.20
N PRO A 21 19.50 10.03 -14.03
CA PRO A 21 18.89 9.66 -12.78
C PRO A 21 17.50 10.30 -12.75
N GLY A 22 16.51 9.60 -13.29
CA GLY A 22 15.12 9.90 -13.08
C GLY A 22 14.91 9.80 -11.56
N HIS A 23 14.34 10.83 -10.95
CA HIS A 23 13.85 10.71 -9.60
C HIS A 23 13.05 9.42 -9.53
N ALA A 24 13.41 8.52 -8.62
CA ALA A 24 12.68 7.26 -8.47
C ALA A 24 11.21 7.65 -8.27
N GLN A 25 10.39 7.34 -9.26
CA GLN A 25 8.97 7.60 -9.16
C GLN A 25 8.45 6.63 -8.11
N PHE A 26 7.79 7.15 -7.09
CA PHE A 26 7.18 6.33 -6.06
C PHE A 26 6.30 5.25 -6.72
N GLN A 27 6.62 4.01 -6.45
CA GLN A 27 5.86 2.86 -6.96
C GLN A 27 5.20 2.14 -5.81
N ARG A 28 3.93 1.87 -5.96
CA ARG A 28 3.11 1.17 -4.98
C ARG A 28 2.84 -0.24 -5.46
N TYR A 29 3.12 -1.24 -4.62
CA TYR A 29 2.96 -2.66 -4.94
C TYR A 29 1.73 -3.30 -4.31
N ASP A 30 1.16 -2.66 -3.30
CA ASP A 30 0.00 -3.12 -2.53
C ASP A 30 -1.34 -2.65 -3.10
N THR A 31 -1.35 -1.99 -4.25
CA THR A 31 -2.54 -1.36 -4.82
C THR A 31 -2.58 -1.55 -6.33
N MET A 32 -3.72 -1.95 -6.87
CA MET A 32 -3.95 -2.10 -8.31
C MET A 32 -5.35 -1.65 -8.70
N TRP A 33 -5.59 -1.47 -9.99
CA TRP A 33 -6.89 -1.12 -10.53
C TRP A 33 -7.61 -2.34 -11.10
N ALA A 34 -8.86 -2.54 -10.70
CA ALA A 34 -9.82 -3.34 -11.44
C ALA A 34 -10.51 -2.43 -12.45
N ARG A 35 -10.18 -2.58 -13.74
CA ARG A 35 -10.77 -1.76 -14.80
C ARG A 35 -12.19 -2.20 -15.09
N SER A 36 -13.08 -1.26 -15.33
CA SER A 36 -14.44 -1.55 -15.77
C SER A 36 -14.45 -2.06 -17.22
N THR A 37 -15.20 -3.12 -17.48
CA THR A 37 -15.43 -3.61 -18.85
C THR A 37 -16.30 -2.67 -19.68
N ASN A 38 -16.78 -1.56 -19.09
CA ASN A 38 -17.69 -0.60 -19.71
C ASN A 38 -18.99 -1.26 -20.23
N GLY A 39 -19.54 -2.18 -19.45
CA GLY A 39 -20.79 -2.90 -19.75
C GLY A 39 -20.63 -4.14 -20.62
N ALA A 40 -19.42 -4.44 -21.11
CA ALA A 40 -19.20 -5.72 -21.78
C ALA A 40 -19.26 -6.86 -20.75
N ALA A 41 -20.07 -7.87 -21.02
CA ALA A 41 -20.20 -9.04 -20.18
C ALA A 41 -18.95 -9.90 -20.26
N LEU A 42 -18.63 -10.58 -19.16
CA LEU A 42 -17.69 -11.69 -19.09
C LEU A 42 -18.48 -12.98 -18.92
N THR A 43 -17.92 -14.09 -19.36
CA THR A 43 -18.53 -15.42 -19.21
C THR A 43 -17.78 -16.15 -18.12
N LEU A 44 -18.48 -16.58 -17.08
CA LEU A 44 -17.86 -17.34 -16.01
C LEU A 44 -17.75 -18.81 -16.43
N ASP A 45 -16.69 -19.16 -17.16
CA ASP A 45 -16.46 -20.50 -17.69
C ASP A 45 -15.14 -21.14 -17.24
N GLY A 46 -14.32 -20.38 -16.49
CA GLY A 46 -13.03 -20.82 -15.98
C GLY A 46 -11.87 -20.60 -16.95
N TYR A 47 -12.12 -19.91 -18.09
CA TYR A 47 -11.10 -19.57 -19.06
C TYR A 47 -10.88 -18.05 -19.09
N MET A 48 -9.64 -17.63 -19.10
CA MET A 48 -9.29 -16.23 -19.34
C MET A 48 -9.22 -15.95 -20.86
N ASN A 49 -10.34 -16.03 -21.53
CA ASN A 49 -10.43 -15.98 -23.01
C ASN A 49 -11.05 -14.69 -23.54
N GLU A 50 -11.70 -13.87 -22.71
CA GLU A 50 -12.25 -12.60 -23.17
C GLU A 50 -11.14 -11.55 -23.36
N PRO A 51 -11.23 -10.73 -24.43
CA PRO A 51 -10.19 -9.76 -24.75
C PRO A 51 -10.01 -8.67 -23.68
N GLN A 52 -10.99 -8.45 -22.81
CA GLN A 52 -10.92 -7.50 -21.69
C GLN A 52 -9.83 -7.84 -20.68
N TRP A 53 -9.55 -9.13 -20.47
CA TRP A 53 -8.50 -9.59 -19.56
C TRP A 53 -7.09 -9.14 -19.99
N ALA A 54 -6.88 -8.88 -21.27
CA ALA A 54 -5.61 -8.36 -21.77
C ALA A 54 -5.30 -6.93 -21.26
N GLN A 55 -6.31 -6.20 -20.80
CA GLN A 55 -6.20 -4.85 -20.26
C GLN A 55 -6.23 -4.81 -18.73
N ALA A 56 -6.43 -5.95 -18.08
CA ALA A 56 -6.45 -6.04 -16.62
C ALA A 56 -5.04 -5.87 -16.04
N GLU A 57 -4.94 -5.12 -14.97
CA GLU A 57 -3.73 -5.12 -14.15
C GLU A 57 -3.58 -6.46 -13.44
N SER A 58 -2.35 -6.82 -13.10
CA SER A 58 -2.07 -8.12 -12.52
C SER A 58 -1.08 -8.05 -11.37
N VAL A 59 -1.23 -8.98 -10.42
CA VAL A 59 -0.26 -9.24 -9.37
C VAL A 59 0.21 -10.68 -9.43
N LEU A 60 1.51 -10.87 -9.21
CA LEU A 60 2.17 -12.17 -9.24
C LEU A 60 2.43 -12.65 -7.81
N VAL A 61 2.06 -13.89 -7.52
CA VAL A 61 2.45 -14.63 -6.31
C VAL A 61 3.26 -15.83 -6.75
N ARG A 62 4.45 -16.04 -6.19
CA ARG A 62 5.29 -17.17 -6.57
C ARG A 62 6.16 -17.66 -5.41
N TYR A 63 6.29 -18.95 -5.30
CA TYR A 63 7.24 -19.61 -4.40
C TYR A 63 8.65 -19.69 -5.05
N PRO A 64 9.74 -19.48 -4.35
CA PRO A 64 9.93 -18.97 -3.00
C PRO A 64 10.33 -17.49 -2.97
N LEU A 65 9.46 -16.62 -3.35
CA LEU A 65 9.73 -15.18 -3.40
C LEU A 65 8.59 -14.39 -2.71
N ASP A 66 8.96 -13.28 -2.10
CA ASP A 66 7.97 -12.28 -1.72
C ASP A 66 7.69 -11.31 -2.89
N ASN A 67 6.68 -10.46 -2.70
CA ASN A 67 6.28 -9.47 -3.70
C ASN A 67 6.74 -8.05 -3.35
N GLY A 68 7.63 -7.89 -2.36
CA GLY A 68 8.02 -6.58 -1.84
C GLY A 68 6.92 -5.85 -1.09
N ILE A 69 5.80 -6.53 -0.80
CA ILE A 69 4.68 -6.02 0.00
C ILE A 69 4.90 -6.49 1.43
N PRO A 70 4.79 -5.63 2.45
CA PRO A 70 4.85 -6.06 3.85
C PRO A 70 3.83 -7.15 4.14
N GLY A 71 4.26 -8.20 4.86
CA GLY A 71 3.45 -9.39 5.10
C GLY A 71 3.50 -10.44 3.99
N SER A 72 4.00 -10.12 2.78
CA SER A 72 4.22 -11.13 1.74
C SER A 72 5.32 -12.11 2.14
N GLY A 73 5.15 -13.37 1.80
CA GLY A 73 6.11 -14.39 2.18
C GLY A 73 5.80 -15.75 1.58
N TRP A 74 6.54 -16.74 2.05
CA TRP A 74 6.37 -18.14 1.67
C TRP A 74 6.85 -19.07 2.76
N LYS A 75 6.41 -20.31 2.71
CA LYS A 75 6.78 -21.33 3.67
C LYS A 75 6.75 -22.72 3.04
N ASP A 76 7.70 -23.57 3.44
CA ASP A 76 7.62 -25.01 3.22
C ASP A 76 6.66 -25.59 4.26
N GLU A 77 5.56 -26.19 3.82
CA GLU A 77 4.54 -26.78 4.68
C GLU A 77 4.85 -28.25 5.03
N GLY A 78 5.91 -28.80 4.42
CA GLY A 78 6.44 -30.12 4.74
C GLY A 78 6.86 -30.93 3.51
N GLY A 79 7.41 -32.10 3.77
CA GLY A 79 7.94 -32.97 2.73
C GLY A 79 9.35 -32.62 2.31
N PHE A 80 9.64 -32.88 1.06
CA PHE A 80 10.92 -32.56 0.44
C PHE A 80 10.90 -31.17 -0.17
N PRO A 81 12.06 -30.55 -0.44
CA PRO A 81 12.09 -29.30 -1.17
C PRO A 81 11.33 -29.43 -2.50
N ALA A 82 10.49 -28.44 -2.79
CA ALA A 82 9.72 -28.40 -4.02
C ALA A 82 10.61 -28.49 -5.24
N THR A 83 10.29 -29.42 -6.14
CA THR A 83 10.97 -29.55 -7.44
C THR A 83 10.30 -28.74 -8.51
N ASP A 84 9.05 -28.49 -8.34
CA ASP A 84 8.24 -27.53 -9.08
C ASP A 84 8.17 -26.18 -8.36
N ARG A 85 7.96 -25.11 -9.11
CA ARG A 85 7.86 -23.75 -8.58
C ARG A 85 6.60 -23.11 -9.09
N THR A 86 5.56 -23.29 -8.33
CA THR A 86 4.25 -22.76 -8.65
C THR A 86 4.23 -21.25 -8.59
N TYR A 87 3.53 -20.65 -9.52
CA TYR A 87 3.19 -19.24 -9.47
C TYR A 87 1.79 -18.96 -10.00
N ALA A 88 1.13 -18.01 -9.37
CA ALA A 88 -0.19 -17.52 -9.75
C ALA A 88 -0.13 -16.07 -10.19
N VAL A 89 -0.84 -15.75 -11.26
CA VAL A 89 -1.07 -14.38 -11.73
C VAL A 89 -2.55 -14.05 -11.56
N PHE A 90 -2.84 -13.13 -10.65
CA PHE A 90 -4.20 -12.64 -10.42
C PHE A 90 -4.47 -11.40 -11.25
N ARG A 91 -5.65 -11.32 -11.85
CA ARG A 91 -6.15 -10.19 -12.63
C ARG A 91 -7.53 -9.79 -12.16
N PHE A 92 -7.86 -8.51 -12.30
CA PHE A 92 -9.12 -7.96 -11.81
C PHE A 92 -9.79 -7.08 -12.87
N LEU A 93 -11.11 -7.25 -13.00
CA LEU A 93 -11.99 -6.40 -13.79
C LEU A 93 -13.26 -6.11 -12.99
N THR A 94 -14.04 -5.11 -13.40
CA THR A 94 -15.39 -4.89 -12.88
C THR A 94 -16.43 -4.94 -13.98
N VAL A 95 -17.57 -5.57 -13.68
CA VAL A 95 -18.76 -5.59 -14.52
C VAL A 95 -19.94 -5.11 -13.69
N GLY A 96 -20.37 -3.87 -13.91
CA GLY A 96 -21.36 -3.25 -13.03
C GLY A 96 -20.88 -3.17 -11.58
N ASP A 97 -21.63 -3.77 -10.67
CA ASP A 97 -21.35 -3.85 -9.24
C ASP A 97 -20.58 -5.11 -8.82
N GLN A 98 -20.13 -5.90 -9.79
CA GLN A 98 -19.39 -7.14 -9.54
C GLN A 98 -17.90 -6.96 -9.77
N LEU A 99 -17.09 -7.49 -8.84
CA LEU A 99 -15.66 -7.68 -9.04
C LEU A 99 -15.43 -9.06 -9.66
N TRP A 100 -14.72 -9.08 -10.77
CA TRP A 100 -14.28 -10.28 -11.45
C TRP A 100 -12.79 -10.48 -11.22
N MET A 101 -12.39 -11.68 -10.92
CA MET A 101 -11.00 -12.06 -10.71
C MET A 101 -10.68 -13.31 -11.51
N CYS A 102 -9.52 -13.32 -12.16
CA CYS A 102 -8.99 -14.49 -12.84
C CYS A 102 -7.58 -14.77 -12.32
N ALA A 103 -7.37 -15.96 -11.75
CA ALA A 103 -6.07 -16.46 -11.34
C ALA A 103 -5.61 -17.53 -12.33
N THR A 104 -4.48 -17.30 -13.01
CA THR A 104 -3.81 -18.32 -13.80
C THR A 104 -2.63 -18.86 -13.02
N VAL A 105 -2.65 -20.13 -12.72
CA VAL A 105 -1.64 -20.83 -11.92
C VAL A 105 -0.83 -21.74 -12.80
N ARG A 106 0.49 -21.62 -12.76
CA ARG A 106 1.42 -22.57 -13.36
C ARG A 106 1.88 -23.57 -12.31
N ASP A 107 1.72 -24.82 -12.67
CA ASP A 107 1.95 -25.94 -11.79
C ASP A 107 2.14 -27.20 -12.65
N SER A 108 3.17 -27.96 -12.40
CA SER A 108 3.49 -29.15 -13.23
C SER A 108 2.88 -30.43 -12.68
N SER A 109 2.25 -30.38 -11.49
CA SER A 109 1.63 -31.54 -10.87
C SER A 109 0.34 -31.12 -10.13
N VAL A 110 -0.70 -30.82 -10.90
CA VAL A 110 -1.98 -30.36 -10.35
C VAL A 110 -2.69 -31.48 -9.64
N GLY A 111 -2.94 -31.32 -8.34
CA GLY A 111 -3.61 -32.35 -7.57
C GLY A 111 -3.76 -32.00 -6.10
N GLY A 112 -3.89 -33.01 -5.27
CA GLY A 112 -3.97 -32.84 -3.85
C GLY A 112 -4.61 -33.98 -3.10
N SER A 113 -4.83 -33.74 -1.83
CA SER A 113 -5.47 -34.68 -0.93
C SER A 113 -6.50 -33.99 -0.05
N THR A 114 -7.24 -34.75 0.73
CA THR A 114 -8.16 -34.22 1.74
C THR A 114 -7.43 -33.63 2.96
N LEU A 115 -6.11 -33.81 3.05
CA LEU A 115 -5.33 -33.32 4.16
C LEU A 115 -5.08 -31.81 3.96
N PHE A 116 -5.28 -31.05 5.02
CA PHE A 116 -4.98 -29.61 5.01
C PHE A 116 -3.51 -29.32 4.69
N ASN A 117 -3.26 -28.33 3.87
CA ASN A 117 -1.94 -27.98 3.31
C ASN A 117 -1.31 -29.08 2.43
N ARG A 118 -2.09 -30.01 1.88
CA ARG A 118 -1.61 -31.06 0.98
C ARG A 118 -2.46 -31.11 -0.28
N PHE A 119 -2.64 -29.96 -0.89
CA PHE A 119 -3.43 -29.72 -2.09
C PHE A 119 -2.90 -28.53 -2.88
N ASP A 120 -3.22 -28.47 -4.15
CA ASP A 120 -3.06 -27.29 -4.96
C ASP A 120 -4.30 -26.43 -4.90
N GLY A 121 -4.12 -25.15 -4.80
CA GLY A 121 -5.27 -24.28 -4.73
C GLY A 121 -4.99 -22.89 -4.24
N LEU A 122 -6.07 -22.13 -4.10
CA LEU A 122 -6.05 -20.73 -3.70
C LEU A 122 -6.89 -20.54 -2.43
N LEU A 123 -6.35 -19.85 -1.47
CA LEU A 123 -7.10 -19.32 -0.34
C LEU A 123 -7.12 -17.80 -0.47
N MET A 124 -8.30 -17.23 -0.58
CA MET A 124 -8.50 -15.80 -0.80
C MET A 124 -9.54 -15.25 0.16
N SER A 125 -9.46 -13.98 0.45
CA SER A 125 -10.47 -13.29 1.25
C SER A 125 -10.68 -11.85 0.77
N ILE A 126 -11.90 -11.37 0.98
CA ILE A 126 -12.28 -9.96 0.88
C ILE A 126 -12.82 -9.55 2.24
N LYS A 127 -12.39 -8.38 2.73
CA LYS A 127 -12.86 -7.86 4.01
C LYS A 127 -14.36 -7.55 3.94
N ASN A 128 -15.13 -7.96 4.94
CA ASN A 128 -16.57 -7.76 4.95
C ASN A 128 -16.95 -6.48 5.67
N HIS A 129 -17.51 -5.53 4.95
CA HIS A 129 -18.01 -4.26 5.46
C HIS A 129 -19.53 -4.17 5.52
N ALA A 130 -20.25 -5.24 5.16
CA ALA A 130 -21.72 -5.21 5.03
C ALA A 130 -22.44 -4.90 6.33
N ASN A 131 -21.89 -5.28 7.47
CA ASN A 131 -22.48 -5.05 8.79
C ASN A 131 -22.07 -3.71 9.43
N GLY A 132 -21.16 -2.95 8.80
CA GLY A 132 -20.67 -1.67 9.31
C GLY A 132 -19.90 -1.75 10.63
N SER A 133 -19.47 -2.95 11.05
CA SER A 133 -18.69 -3.10 12.28
C SER A 133 -17.31 -2.44 12.15
N ARG A 134 -16.80 -1.93 13.28
CA ARG A 134 -15.47 -1.35 13.40
C ARG A 134 -14.78 -1.94 14.64
N PRO A 135 -13.63 -2.57 14.47
CA PRO A 135 -13.00 -2.94 13.21
C PRO A 135 -13.92 -3.77 12.32
N ALA A 136 -13.67 -3.72 11.01
CA ALA A 136 -14.43 -4.53 10.08
C ALA A 136 -14.29 -6.02 10.45
N THR A 137 -15.37 -6.77 10.26
CA THR A 137 -15.30 -8.22 10.47
C THR A 137 -14.28 -8.85 9.53
N PRO A 138 -13.66 -9.98 9.94
CA PRO A 138 -12.86 -10.77 9.03
C PRO A 138 -13.62 -11.03 7.73
N GLY A 139 -12.88 -10.92 6.62
CA GLY A 139 -13.45 -11.13 5.30
C GLY A 139 -13.97 -12.54 5.10
N GLU A 140 -14.87 -12.69 4.17
CA GLU A 140 -15.28 -13.99 3.66
C GLU A 140 -14.07 -14.67 2.99
N HIS A 141 -13.84 -15.93 3.33
CA HIS A 141 -12.80 -16.73 2.72
C HIS A 141 -13.34 -17.49 1.51
N LEU A 142 -12.57 -17.47 0.45
CA LEU A 142 -12.77 -18.30 -0.72
C LEU A 142 -11.62 -19.30 -0.78
N ILE A 143 -11.97 -20.56 -0.81
CA ILE A 143 -11.01 -21.62 -0.97
C ILE A 143 -11.34 -22.37 -2.26
N SER A 144 -10.34 -22.47 -3.13
CA SER A 144 -10.40 -23.30 -4.31
C SER A 144 -9.23 -24.27 -4.24
N TRP A 145 -9.48 -25.55 -4.26
CA TRP A 145 -8.42 -26.57 -4.26
C TRP A 145 -8.85 -27.82 -5.00
N TRP A 146 -7.83 -28.60 -5.33
CA TRP A 146 -7.99 -29.93 -5.87
C TRP A 146 -7.94 -30.93 -4.72
N ALA A 147 -8.98 -31.73 -4.53
CA ALA A 147 -9.04 -32.72 -3.49
C ALA A 147 -9.17 -34.12 -4.08
N ASN A 148 -8.52 -35.08 -3.44
CA ASN A 148 -8.71 -36.47 -3.67
C ASN A 148 -9.70 -37.01 -2.64
N ASP A 149 -10.87 -37.47 -3.09
CA ASP A 149 -11.93 -37.98 -2.22
C ASP A 149 -11.60 -39.31 -1.56
N THR A 150 -10.60 -40.05 -2.04
CA THR A 150 -10.29 -41.38 -1.54
C THR A 150 -9.27 -41.37 -0.39
N GLY A 151 -8.63 -40.25 -0.10
CA GLY A 151 -7.53 -40.20 0.85
C GLY A 151 -6.29 -40.98 0.38
N ASP A 152 -6.27 -41.45 -0.86
CA ASP A 152 -5.12 -42.09 -1.48
C ASP A 152 -4.12 -41.04 -1.91
N PRO A 153 -2.88 -41.06 -1.38
CA PRO A 153 -1.84 -40.12 -1.78
C PRO A 153 -1.35 -40.35 -3.22
N ASN A 154 -1.76 -41.43 -3.86
CA ASN A 154 -1.44 -41.70 -5.26
C ASN A 154 -2.72 -42.09 -6.03
N PRO A 155 -3.66 -41.16 -6.21
CA PRO A 155 -4.89 -41.48 -6.93
C PRO A 155 -4.54 -41.69 -8.41
N THR A 156 -4.88 -42.87 -8.92
CA THR A 156 -4.88 -43.11 -10.35
C THR A 156 -6.03 -42.35 -10.99
N ALA A 157 -5.73 -41.14 -11.43
CA ALA A 157 -6.54 -40.34 -12.34
C ALA A 157 -8.07 -40.41 -12.10
N VAL A 158 -8.53 -39.70 -11.10
CA VAL A 158 -9.95 -39.31 -11.06
C VAL A 158 -9.99 -37.82 -11.26
N ASP A 159 -10.62 -37.38 -12.35
CA ASP A 159 -10.90 -35.98 -12.60
C ASP A 159 -11.90 -35.50 -11.52
N HIS A 160 -11.39 -34.92 -10.45
CA HIS A 160 -12.22 -34.20 -9.51
C HIS A 160 -12.32 -32.76 -9.93
N PRO A 161 -13.50 -32.23 -10.23
CA PRO A 161 -13.65 -30.82 -10.47
C PRO A 161 -13.18 -30.08 -9.20
N ALA A 162 -12.45 -28.99 -9.36
CA ALA A 162 -12.13 -28.14 -8.25
C ALA A 162 -13.42 -27.75 -7.54
N THR A 163 -13.49 -28.03 -6.27
CA THR A 163 -14.61 -27.62 -5.45
C THR A 163 -14.24 -26.27 -4.83
N MET A 164 -15.05 -25.26 -5.08
CA MET A 164 -14.89 -23.97 -4.43
C MET A 164 -15.77 -23.94 -3.18
N TYR A 165 -15.17 -23.52 -2.09
CA TYR A 165 -15.88 -23.25 -0.85
C TYR A 165 -15.65 -21.79 -0.46
N GLY A 166 -16.73 -21.04 -0.38
CA GLY A 166 -16.73 -19.69 0.20
C GLY A 166 -17.06 -19.80 1.67
N GLN A 167 -16.05 -20.06 2.54
CA GLN A 167 -16.31 -20.08 3.95
C GLN A 167 -15.08 -19.89 4.83
N TRP A 168 -15.34 -19.31 6.01
CA TRP A 168 -14.41 -19.22 7.11
C TRP A 168 -14.02 -20.63 7.62
N ARG A 169 -12.78 -20.99 7.44
CA ARG A 169 -12.00 -22.01 8.14
C ARG A 169 -12.13 -23.48 7.77
N THR A 170 -13.16 -24.00 7.15
CA THR A 170 -13.13 -25.43 6.84
C THR A 170 -13.66 -25.74 5.45
N PRO A 171 -12.91 -26.57 4.70
CA PRO A 171 -13.38 -27.12 3.44
C PRO A 171 -14.67 -27.97 3.59
N ASP A 172 -14.94 -28.43 4.81
CA ASP A 172 -16.01 -29.39 5.11
C ASP A 172 -17.35 -28.73 5.45
N THR A 173 -17.40 -27.39 5.57
CA THR A 173 -18.66 -26.72 5.87
C THR A 173 -19.27 -26.17 4.58
N PRO A 174 -20.44 -26.65 4.16
CA PRO A 174 -21.10 -26.13 2.95
C PRO A 174 -21.33 -24.64 3.04
N PRO A 175 -21.12 -23.89 1.94
CA PRO A 175 -21.39 -22.46 1.94
C PRO A 175 -22.87 -22.18 2.19
N THR A 176 -23.17 -21.09 2.88
CA THR A 176 -24.53 -20.61 3.08
C THR A 176 -25.13 -20.11 1.76
N THR A 177 -26.47 -20.00 1.70
CA THR A 177 -27.14 -19.44 0.52
C THR A 177 -26.65 -18.04 0.20
N THR A 178 -26.38 -17.19 1.19
CA THR A 178 -25.86 -15.83 1.01
C THR A 178 -24.45 -15.87 0.41
N GLN A 179 -23.58 -16.76 0.89
CA GLN A 179 -22.23 -16.93 0.35
C GLN A 179 -22.26 -17.40 -1.10
N LEU A 180 -23.15 -18.34 -1.44
CA LEU A 180 -23.34 -18.80 -2.83
C LEU A 180 -23.86 -17.69 -3.74
N GLN A 181 -24.63 -16.74 -3.21
CA GLN A 181 -25.09 -15.57 -3.97
C GLN A 181 -23.97 -14.52 -4.14
N ALA A 182 -23.15 -14.35 -3.08
CA ALA A 182 -22.07 -13.37 -3.09
C ALA A 182 -20.90 -13.76 -4.00
N TRP A 183 -20.73 -15.08 -4.26
CA TRP A 183 -19.56 -15.62 -4.92
C TRP A 183 -19.91 -16.74 -5.88
N GLU A 184 -19.24 -16.74 -7.02
CA GLU A 184 -19.29 -17.85 -7.97
C GLU A 184 -17.94 -18.01 -8.67
N ALA A 185 -17.50 -19.26 -8.89
CA ALA A 185 -16.30 -19.53 -9.64
C ALA A 185 -16.40 -20.72 -10.57
N ARG A 186 -15.49 -20.75 -11.53
CA ARG A 186 -15.23 -21.89 -12.41
C ARG A 186 -13.72 -22.12 -12.49
N VAL A 187 -13.37 -23.38 -12.65
CA VAL A 187 -11.96 -23.80 -12.74
C VAL A 187 -11.78 -24.64 -14.00
N THR A 188 -10.68 -24.41 -14.67
CA THR A 188 -10.21 -25.24 -15.78
C THR A 188 -8.75 -25.60 -15.57
N TRP A 189 -8.33 -26.74 -16.08
CA TRP A 189 -6.95 -27.23 -15.94
C TRP A 189 -6.37 -27.68 -17.28
N LEU A 190 -5.05 -27.66 -17.37
CA LEU A 190 -4.28 -28.04 -18.54
C LEU A 190 -3.34 -29.18 -18.17
N GLY A 191 -3.84 -30.41 -18.25
CA GLY A 191 -3.12 -31.61 -17.87
C GLY A 191 -4.03 -32.70 -17.32
N LYS A 192 -3.54 -33.47 -16.37
CA LYS A 192 -4.28 -34.55 -15.68
C LYS A 192 -4.19 -34.35 -14.18
N VAL A 193 -5.27 -33.88 -13.62
CA VAL A 193 -5.38 -33.73 -12.16
C VAL A 193 -5.13 -35.05 -11.43
N ASN A 194 -4.38 -35.01 -10.34
CA ASN A 194 -4.00 -36.17 -9.53
C ASN A 194 -3.26 -37.27 -10.31
N SER A 195 -2.40 -36.90 -11.26
CA SER A 195 -1.65 -37.86 -12.07
C SER A 195 -0.25 -37.37 -12.35
N ASP A 196 0.76 -38.00 -11.74
CA ASP A 196 2.18 -37.66 -11.88
C ASP A 196 2.87 -38.35 -13.06
N THR A 197 2.11 -38.91 -13.99
CA THR A 197 2.66 -39.61 -15.16
C THR A 197 3.14 -38.67 -16.25
N THR A 198 2.62 -37.46 -16.29
CA THR A 198 2.98 -36.39 -17.26
C THR A 198 2.94 -35.06 -16.53
N ALA A 199 3.76 -34.11 -16.98
CA ALA A 199 3.68 -32.76 -16.45
C ALA A 199 2.41 -32.06 -16.90
N ASP A 200 1.79 -31.33 -15.99
CA ASP A 200 0.68 -30.44 -16.25
C ASP A 200 1.19 -29.05 -16.67
N ALA A 201 0.30 -28.22 -17.16
CA ALA A 201 0.59 -26.81 -17.46
C ALA A 201 -0.05 -25.86 -16.43
N GLY A 202 -0.80 -26.41 -15.47
CA GLY A 202 -1.45 -25.69 -14.41
C GLY A 202 -2.97 -25.56 -14.59
N TYR A 203 -3.55 -24.57 -13.94
CA TYR A 203 -4.99 -24.34 -13.92
C TYR A 203 -5.36 -22.86 -13.92
N THR A 204 -6.60 -22.57 -14.20
CA THR A 204 -7.17 -21.22 -14.14
C THR A 204 -8.42 -21.24 -13.25
N VAL A 205 -8.49 -20.28 -12.35
CA VAL A 205 -9.67 -20.02 -11.53
C VAL A 205 -10.25 -18.68 -11.92
N GLU A 206 -11.48 -18.67 -12.39
CA GLU A 206 -12.23 -17.47 -12.68
C GLU A 206 -13.34 -17.31 -11.65
N MET A 207 -13.51 -16.12 -11.11
CA MET A 207 -14.48 -15.83 -10.07
C MET A 207 -15.17 -14.50 -10.31
N ARG A 208 -16.41 -14.40 -9.88
CA ARG A 208 -17.13 -13.15 -9.72
C ARG A 208 -17.63 -13.00 -8.28
N CYS A 209 -17.60 -11.77 -7.81
CA CYS A 209 -18.00 -11.41 -6.45
C CYS A 209 -19.00 -10.26 -6.52
N ASP A 210 -20.12 -10.42 -5.82
CA ASP A 210 -21.10 -9.35 -5.63
C ASP A 210 -20.56 -8.37 -4.57
N MET A 211 -20.24 -7.16 -4.97
CA MET A 211 -19.62 -6.18 -4.07
C MET A 211 -20.59 -5.58 -3.06
N PRO A 212 -21.85 -5.25 -3.40
CA PRO A 212 -22.85 -4.82 -2.44
C PRO A 212 -23.07 -5.78 -1.27
N LEU A 213 -23.08 -7.09 -1.52
CA LEU A 213 -23.21 -8.10 -0.45
C LEU A 213 -22.01 -8.13 0.50
N ASN A 214 -20.86 -7.63 0.08
CA ASN A 214 -19.66 -7.47 0.88
C ASN A 214 -19.50 -6.05 1.45
N GLY A 215 -20.48 -5.19 1.27
CA GLY A 215 -20.49 -3.82 1.80
C GLY A 215 -19.68 -2.79 1.02
N TYR A 216 -19.43 -3.06 -0.27
CA TYR A 216 -18.72 -2.14 -1.17
C TYR A 216 -19.67 -1.55 -2.21
N ASP A 217 -19.41 -0.29 -2.62
CA ASP A 217 -20.09 0.36 -3.73
C ASP A 217 -19.09 0.84 -4.77
N ILE A 218 -18.71 -0.08 -5.66
CA ILE A 218 -17.76 0.17 -6.73
C ILE A 218 -18.36 0.95 -7.92
N THR A 219 -19.65 1.25 -7.87
CA THR A 219 -20.37 1.96 -8.96
C THR A 219 -20.45 3.48 -8.75
N ARG A 220 -20.14 3.97 -7.56
CA ARG A 220 -20.15 5.41 -7.28
C ARG A 220 -19.05 6.13 -8.08
N SER A 221 -19.24 7.41 -8.37
CA SER A 221 -18.34 8.20 -9.21
C SER A 221 -16.92 8.30 -8.70
N GLN A 222 -16.70 8.35 -7.38
CA GLN A 222 -15.38 8.33 -6.75
C GLN A 222 -14.78 6.92 -6.67
N GLY A 223 -15.59 5.90 -6.94
CA GLY A 223 -15.20 4.50 -6.83
C GLY A 223 -15.15 4.00 -5.40
N ASP A 224 -14.60 2.82 -5.24
CA ASP A 224 -14.36 2.17 -3.96
C ASP A 224 -13.02 1.44 -3.94
N VAL A 225 -12.58 1.00 -2.78
CA VAL A 225 -11.34 0.24 -2.59
C VAL A 225 -11.68 -1.08 -1.91
N VAL A 226 -11.55 -2.18 -2.66
CA VAL A 226 -11.78 -3.53 -2.14
C VAL A 226 -10.49 -4.04 -1.50
N GLU A 227 -10.57 -4.45 -0.24
CA GLU A 227 -9.46 -5.00 0.53
C GLU A 227 -9.44 -6.52 0.32
N TRP A 228 -8.36 -7.01 -0.28
CA TRP A 228 -8.24 -8.40 -0.73
C TRP A 228 -6.89 -8.98 -0.34
N ASN A 229 -6.84 -10.28 -0.12
CA ASN A 229 -5.61 -11.03 0.09
C ASN A 229 -5.70 -12.43 -0.53
N ALA A 230 -4.56 -13.04 -0.83
CA ALA A 230 -4.50 -14.39 -1.36
C ALA A 230 -3.26 -15.16 -0.92
N SER A 231 -3.44 -16.47 -0.74
CA SER A 231 -2.38 -17.47 -0.63
C SER A 231 -2.52 -18.51 -1.73
N VAL A 232 -1.39 -18.98 -2.22
CA VAL A 232 -1.28 -20.04 -3.22
C VAL A 232 -0.67 -21.25 -2.53
N TYR A 233 -1.37 -22.36 -2.58
CA TYR A 233 -0.94 -23.66 -2.08
C TYR A 233 -0.47 -24.50 -3.25
N ASP A 234 0.59 -25.26 -3.03
CA ASP A 234 1.21 -26.13 -4.00
C ASP A 234 1.69 -27.39 -3.28
N CYS A 235 1.22 -28.55 -3.71
CA CYS A 235 1.55 -29.82 -3.11
C CYS A 235 1.71 -30.93 -4.14
N ASP A 236 2.94 -31.21 -4.47
CA ASP A 236 3.29 -32.36 -5.34
C ASP A 236 3.29 -33.66 -4.55
N TRP A 237 2.55 -34.63 -5.05
CA TRP A 237 2.65 -36.00 -4.62
C TRP A 237 3.37 -36.82 -5.69
N PHE A 238 4.54 -37.41 -5.35
CA PHE A 238 5.34 -38.25 -6.26
C PHE A 238 5.86 -37.56 -7.54
N TRP A 239 5.78 -36.26 -7.60
CA TRP A 239 6.30 -35.49 -8.73
C TRP A 239 7.75 -35.03 -8.52
N PRO A 240 8.63 -35.08 -9.54
CA PRO A 240 8.46 -35.89 -10.75
C PRO A 240 8.51 -37.38 -10.40
N LEU A 241 8.09 -38.28 -11.29
CA LEU A 241 8.02 -39.74 -11.05
C LEU A 241 9.29 -40.36 -10.45
N SER A 242 10.45 -39.73 -10.62
CA SER A 242 11.70 -40.12 -9.97
C SER A 242 11.67 -39.99 -8.45
N ASN A 243 10.72 -39.26 -7.90
CA ASN A 243 10.54 -39.01 -6.45
C ASN A 243 9.53 -39.96 -5.79
N PHE A 244 9.46 -41.16 -6.24
CA PHE A 244 8.52 -42.19 -5.72
C PHE A 244 8.47 -42.21 -4.19
N PHE A 245 7.27 -42.14 -3.62
CA PHE A 245 6.99 -42.01 -2.18
C PHE A 245 7.41 -40.68 -1.52
N ARG A 246 7.63 -39.65 -2.29
CA ARG A 246 7.96 -38.32 -1.75
C ARG A 246 6.86 -37.31 -2.07
N PHE A 247 6.67 -36.41 -1.17
CA PHE A 247 5.83 -35.24 -1.43
C PHE A 247 6.60 -33.96 -1.07
N SER A 248 6.23 -32.87 -1.70
CA SER A 248 6.57 -31.51 -1.31
C SER A 248 5.28 -30.72 -1.11
N ALA A 249 5.28 -29.84 -0.15
CA ALA A 249 4.16 -28.90 0.03
C ALA A 249 4.72 -27.55 0.44
N ASN A 250 4.25 -26.53 -0.25
CA ASN A 250 4.64 -25.17 0.01
C ASN A 250 3.45 -24.22 -0.09
N ARG A 251 3.64 -23.02 0.35
CA ARG A 251 2.66 -21.96 0.26
C ARG A 251 3.34 -20.62 0.09
N SER A 252 2.77 -19.76 -0.73
CA SER A 252 3.17 -18.37 -0.89
C SER A 252 1.96 -17.45 -0.79
N TRP A 253 2.15 -16.20 -0.36
CA TRP A 253 1.05 -15.28 -0.11
C TRP A 253 1.43 -13.83 -0.36
N LEU A 254 0.41 -12.98 -0.52
CA LEU A 254 0.58 -11.54 -0.74
C LEU A 254 0.84 -10.76 0.55
N GLN A 255 -0.04 -10.86 1.53
CA GLN A 255 0.10 -10.10 2.78
C GLN A 255 -0.17 -10.92 4.04
N GLY A 256 -0.68 -12.11 3.93
CA GLY A 256 -0.94 -12.95 5.08
C GLY A 256 -0.97 -14.41 4.73
N PRO A 257 -0.33 -15.27 5.55
CA PRO A 257 -0.12 -16.67 5.22
C PRO A 257 -1.41 -17.49 5.06
N TRP A 258 -2.51 -16.97 5.57
CA TRP A 258 -3.81 -17.67 5.54
C TRP A 258 -4.79 -17.06 4.52
N GLY A 259 -4.32 -16.18 3.63
CA GLY A 259 -5.21 -15.44 2.73
C GLY A 259 -6.22 -14.55 3.48
N ASN A 260 -6.01 -14.33 4.76
CA ASN A 260 -6.92 -13.64 5.64
C ASN A 260 -6.71 -12.13 5.61
N ALA A 261 -7.67 -11.38 5.10
CA ALA A 261 -7.64 -9.93 5.03
C ALA A 261 -7.83 -9.24 6.40
N TYR A 262 -7.99 -9.97 7.47
CA TYR A 262 -8.18 -9.43 8.81
C TYR A 262 -6.85 -9.13 9.54
N TRP A 263 -5.88 -10.03 9.42
CA TRP A 263 -4.66 -10.01 10.23
C TRP A 263 -3.55 -9.13 9.67
N TYR A 264 -3.60 -8.83 8.38
CA TYR A 264 -2.50 -8.18 7.67
C TYR A 264 -3.05 -7.06 6.79
N GLY A 265 -2.24 -6.05 6.53
CA GLY A 265 -2.61 -5.01 5.60
C GLY A 265 -3.04 -5.60 4.27
N ASP A 266 -4.12 -5.09 3.72
CA ASP A 266 -4.75 -5.69 2.55
C ASP A 266 -4.15 -5.16 1.26
N VAL A 267 -4.10 -6.00 0.24
CA VAL A 267 -3.94 -5.53 -1.13
C VAL A 267 -5.23 -4.79 -1.53
N LYS A 268 -5.05 -3.60 -2.08
CA LYS A 268 -6.14 -2.70 -2.41
C LYS A 268 -6.48 -2.81 -3.87
N ILE A 269 -7.67 -3.28 -4.16
CA ILE A 269 -8.21 -3.30 -5.52
C ILE A 269 -9.07 -2.06 -5.69
N ARG A 270 -8.56 -1.08 -6.41
CA ARG A 270 -9.29 0.16 -6.70
C ARG A 270 -10.26 -0.04 -7.84
N CYS A 271 -11.51 0.30 -7.61
CA CYS A 271 -12.60 0.19 -8.57
C CYS A 271 -13.21 1.58 -8.80
N ARG A 272 -13.27 2.02 -10.04
CA ARG A 272 -13.93 3.29 -10.40
C ARG A 272 -14.49 3.18 -11.82
N PRO A 273 -15.76 3.58 -12.04
CA PRO A 273 -16.44 3.35 -13.32
C PRO A 273 -15.80 3.99 -14.54
N ASP A 274 -15.07 5.11 -14.38
CA ASP A 274 -14.40 5.82 -15.47
C ASP A 274 -13.01 5.24 -15.82
N VAL A 275 -12.46 4.34 -14.98
CA VAL A 275 -11.22 3.61 -15.28
C VAL A 275 -11.58 2.32 -15.99
N THR A 276 -11.66 2.36 -17.32
CA THR A 276 -12.17 1.26 -18.13
C THR A 276 -11.07 0.54 -18.89
N VAL A 277 -11.38 -0.61 -19.46
CA VAL A 277 -10.48 -1.34 -20.36
C VAL A 277 -10.17 -0.56 -21.65
N ALA A 278 -11.03 0.38 -22.02
CA ALA A 278 -10.85 1.26 -23.18
C ALA A 278 -10.19 2.61 -22.82
N SER A 279 -10.07 2.96 -21.53
CA SER A 279 -9.37 4.17 -21.12
C SER A 279 -7.86 4.01 -21.29
N GLY A 280 -7.14 5.12 -21.32
CA GLY A 280 -5.68 5.13 -21.31
C GLY A 280 -5.10 4.47 -20.05
N PRO A 281 -3.83 4.73 -19.69
CA PRO A 281 -3.24 4.24 -18.45
C PRO A 281 -4.13 4.56 -17.25
N ALA A 282 -4.24 3.63 -16.31
CA ALA A 282 -4.93 3.90 -15.06
C ALA A 282 -4.25 5.05 -14.29
N PRO A 283 -4.98 5.77 -13.45
CA PRO A 283 -4.38 6.80 -12.59
C PRO A 283 -3.25 6.21 -11.74
N ALA A 284 -2.16 6.96 -11.57
CA ALA A 284 -1.07 6.52 -10.72
C ALA A 284 -1.55 6.35 -9.27
N ASN A 285 -1.10 5.29 -8.63
CA ASN A 285 -1.35 5.06 -7.21
C ASN A 285 -0.40 5.92 -6.38
N SER A 286 -0.94 6.94 -5.72
CA SER A 286 -0.18 7.80 -4.81
C SER A 286 0.09 7.13 -3.47
N ALA A 287 1.10 7.61 -2.74
CA ALA A 287 1.27 7.28 -1.33
C ALA A 287 0.06 7.75 -0.50
N ASP A 288 -0.22 7.02 0.56
CA ASP A 288 -1.27 7.39 1.52
C ASP A 288 -0.86 8.62 2.33
N LEU A 289 0.41 8.77 2.61
CA LEU A 289 1.00 9.89 3.32
C LEU A 289 2.28 10.36 2.63
N THR A 290 2.43 11.66 2.45
CA THR A 290 3.70 12.24 1.99
C THR A 290 4.40 12.91 3.16
N ILE A 291 5.57 12.40 3.52
CA ILE A 291 6.38 12.90 4.63
C ILE A 291 7.42 13.87 4.06
N PRO A 292 7.38 15.17 4.41
CA PRO A 292 8.32 16.15 3.91
C PRO A 292 9.68 16.05 4.59
N ASN A 293 10.71 16.56 3.91
CA ASN A 293 12.04 16.76 4.49
C ASN A 293 12.05 18.03 5.35
N LEU A 294 12.75 18.02 6.47
CA LEU A 294 13.00 19.24 7.23
C LEU A 294 13.99 20.13 6.46
N GLY A 295 13.64 21.40 6.26
CA GLY A 295 14.51 22.40 5.62
C GLY A 295 15.86 22.55 6.37
N ASN A 296 16.89 22.99 5.66
CA ASN A 296 18.23 23.14 6.27
C ASN A 296 18.33 24.33 7.23
N VAL A 297 17.41 25.26 7.15
CA VAL A 297 17.40 26.47 8.00
C VAL A 297 16.65 26.26 9.32
N ILE A 298 15.90 25.17 9.43
CA ILE A 298 15.17 24.82 10.64
C ILE A 298 16.06 23.89 11.47
N PRO A 299 16.37 24.20 12.72
CA PRO A 299 17.12 23.30 13.58
C PRO A 299 16.34 22.00 13.84
N LEU A 300 17.06 20.91 14.02
CA LEU A 300 16.46 19.66 14.45
C LEU A 300 15.87 19.83 15.86
N PRO A 301 14.75 19.16 16.17
CA PRO A 301 14.23 19.17 17.53
C PRO A 301 15.17 18.42 18.47
N VAL A 302 15.16 18.81 19.72
CA VAL A 302 15.73 18.04 20.82
C VAL A 302 14.66 17.04 21.24
N ILE A 303 14.97 15.76 21.23
CA ILE A 303 13.99 14.74 21.67
C ILE A 303 13.94 14.74 23.20
N ASP A 304 13.18 15.65 23.76
CA ASP A 304 12.99 15.84 25.20
C ASP A 304 11.51 15.81 25.65
N GLY A 305 10.61 15.56 24.69
CA GLY A 305 9.16 15.52 24.90
C GLY A 305 8.48 16.89 24.75
N ASN A 306 9.22 17.95 24.47
CA ASN A 306 8.67 19.29 24.29
C ASN A 306 8.41 19.60 22.81
N VAL A 307 7.17 19.57 22.40
CA VAL A 307 6.74 19.81 21.00
C VAL A 307 6.73 21.29 20.61
N GLY A 308 7.32 22.17 21.41
CA GLY A 308 7.46 23.61 21.13
C GLY A 308 8.61 23.98 20.19
N ASP A 309 9.44 23.03 19.79
CA ASP A 309 10.56 23.26 18.88
C ASP A 309 10.12 23.78 17.53
N ALA A 310 10.95 24.66 16.93
CA ALA A 310 10.65 25.28 15.64
C ALA A 310 10.39 24.28 14.52
N ALA A 311 10.97 23.09 14.60
CA ALA A 311 10.76 22.01 13.63
C ALA A 311 9.30 21.57 13.56
N TRP A 312 8.57 21.64 14.68
CA TRP A 312 7.17 21.23 14.77
C TRP A 312 6.18 22.34 14.37
N GLY A 313 6.64 23.60 14.31
CA GLY A 313 5.77 24.76 14.08
C GLY A 313 4.91 24.64 12.81
N ASN A 314 5.53 24.24 11.70
CA ASN A 314 4.86 24.06 10.40
C ASN A 314 4.94 22.63 9.84
N ALA A 315 5.35 21.66 10.66
CA ALA A 315 5.31 20.27 10.26
C ALA A 315 3.86 19.85 9.97
N PRO A 316 3.59 19.08 8.91
CA PRO A 316 2.26 18.56 8.66
C PRO A 316 1.85 17.62 9.77
N SER A 317 0.55 17.42 9.93
CA SER A 317 0.00 16.57 10.97
C SER A 317 -1.17 15.74 10.47
N PHE A 318 -1.46 14.68 11.20
CA PHE A 318 -2.73 13.99 11.20
C PHE A 318 -3.27 13.89 12.62
N ALA A 319 -4.57 13.71 12.75
CA ALA A 319 -5.21 13.49 14.03
C ALA A 319 -5.54 12.00 14.20
N ILE A 320 -5.56 11.54 15.44
CA ILE A 320 -6.10 10.24 15.85
C ILE A 320 -7.17 10.54 16.89
N ARG A 321 -8.44 10.23 16.59
CA ARG A 321 -9.55 10.49 17.47
C ARG A 321 -10.49 9.29 17.50
N TYR A 322 -10.84 8.89 18.71
CA TYR A 322 -11.80 7.82 18.90
C TYR A 322 -13.17 8.24 18.36
N ASP A 323 -13.84 7.35 17.62
CA ASP A 323 -15.20 7.48 17.07
C ASP A 323 -15.47 8.75 16.21
N ASP A 324 -14.46 9.42 15.72
CA ASP A 324 -14.61 10.51 14.74
C ASP A 324 -14.80 9.93 13.33
N LEU A 325 -16.03 9.62 12.98
CA LEU A 325 -16.36 9.01 11.68
C LEU A 325 -16.01 9.91 10.51
N ALA A 326 -16.13 11.24 10.65
CA ALA A 326 -15.79 12.17 9.59
C ALA A 326 -14.27 12.18 9.33
N LEU A 327 -13.47 12.10 10.38
CA LEU A 327 -12.03 11.97 10.27
C LEU A 327 -11.66 10.64 9.61
N LEU A 328 -12.27 9.52 10.03
CA LEU A 328 -12.02 8.20 9.48
C LEU A 328 -12.30 8.13 7.98
N ASP A 329 -13.34 8.80 7.52
CA ASP A 329 -13.72 8.85 6.11
C ASP A 329 -12.89 9.85 5.30
N SER A 330 -12.14 10.73 5.94
CA SER A 330 -11.33 11.76 5.28
C SER A 330 -9.97 11.28 4.78
N TYR A 331 -9.47 10.15 5.28
CA TYR A 331 -8.13 9.65 4.92
C TYR A 331 -8.07 9.24 3.44
N PRO A 332 -7.10 9.75 2.68
CA PRO A 332 -7.04 9.52 1.24
C PRO A 332 -6.75 8.05 0.89
N GLY A 333 -7.40 7.57 -0.14
CA GLY A 333 -7.11 6.25 -0.73
C GLY A 333 -7.61 5.05 0.04
N THR A 334 -8.33 5.24 1.16
CA THR A 334 -8.87 4.14 1.96
C THR A 334 -10.26 3.71 1.52
N GLY A 335 -11.00 4.60 0.90
CA GLY A 335 -12.43 4.42 0.65
C GLY A 335 -13.28 4.69 1.90
N PRO A 336 -14.60 4.81 1.74
CA PRO A 336 -15.49 5.04 2.86
C PRO A 336 -15.46 3.87 3.85
N TRP A 337 -15.53 4.21 5.13
CA TRP A 337 -15.67 3.26 6.25
C TRP A 337 -14.44 2.36 6.53
N ARG A 338 -13.29 2.64 5.91
CA ARG A 338 -12.13 1.73 5.94
C ARG A 338 -10.87 2.34 6.53
N SER A 339 -10.96 3.56 7.05
CA SER A 339 -9.83 4.26 7.68
C SER A 339 -10.03 4.41 9.18
N GLY A 340 -8.90 4.45 9.91
CA GLY A 340 -8.86 4.84 11.31
C GLY A 340 -9.78 4.04 12.22
N GLN A 341 -9.69 2.72 12.20
CA GLN A 341 -10.51 1.86 13.04
C GLN A 341 -10.26 2.08 14.53
N TYR A 342 -11.19 1.69 15.36
CA TYR A 342 -11.06 1.75 16.81
C TYR A 342 -11.64 0.49 17.48
N GLN A 343 -11.21 0.24 18.69
CA GLN A 343 -11.68 -0.86 19.53
C GLN A 343 -11.86 -0.35 20.96
N ALA A 344 -12.98 -0.67 21.58
CA ALA A 344 -13.18 -0.48 23.00
C ALA A 344 -13.13 -1.80 23.76
N ALA A 345 -12.46 -1.82 24.91
CA ALA A 345 -12.42 -2.96 25.81
C ALA A 345 -12.80 -2.55 27.21
N VAL A 346 -13.56 -3.40 27.92
CA VAL A 346 -13.95 -3.22 29.30
C VAL A 346 -13.50 -4.41 30.12
N ASN A 347 -12.67 -4.22 31.11
CA ASN A 347 -12.29 -5.22 32.13
C ASN A 347 -12.02 -6.65 31.61
N GLY A 348 -11.57 -6.79 30.38
CA GLY A 348 -11.33 -8.10 29.78
C GLY A 348 -12.58 -8.95 29.45
N ASN A 349 -13.79 -8.45 29.68
CA ASN A 349 -15.03 -9.19 29.45
C ASN A 349 -15.69 -8.90 28.09
N GLY A 350 -15.04 -8.14 27.22
CA GLY A 350 -15.54 -7.87 25.86
C GLY A 350 -16.89 -7.12 25.79
N GLY A 351 -17.33 -6.49 26.88
CA GLY A 351 -18.52 -5.64 26.90
C GLY A 351 -18.22 -4.25 26.33
N THR A 352 -19.23 -3.58 25.80
CA THR A 352 -19.13 -2.16 25.44
C THR A 352 -19.31 -1.30 26.69
N ALA A 353 -18.30 -0.47 26.99
CA ALA A 353 -18.41 0.57 28.01
C ALA A 353 -18.88 1.89 27.40
N PHE A 354 -19.39 2.75 28.24
CA PHE A 354 -19.50 4.16 27.91
C PHE A 354 -18.12 4.80 28.00
N ILE A 355 -17.62 5.33 26.91
CA ILE A 355 -16.36 6.05 26.87
C ILE A 355 -16.64 7.49 27.30
N ALA A 356 -16.20 7.83 28.49
CA ALA A 356 -16.48 9.15 29.07
C ALA A 356 -15.55 10.23 28.56
N ASP A 357 -14.28 9.89 28.37
CA ASP A 357 -13.21 10.74 27.87
C ASP A 357 -12.48 10.07 26.73
N PRO A 358 -12.94 10.22 25.48
CA PRO A 358 -12.21 9.70 24.35
C PRO A 358 -10.99 10.58 24.09
N GLY A 359 -9.83 10.10 24.44
CA GLY A 359 -8.56 10.78 24.17
C GLY A 359 -8.37 11.14 22.70
N ASP A 360 -7.72 12.25 22.43
CA ASP A 360 -7.31 12.64 21.08
C ASP A 360 -5.80 12.95 20.99
N ALA A 361 -5.21 12.63 19.86
CA ALA A 361 -3.82 12.92 19.58
C ALA A 361 -3.67 13.63 18.22
N THR A 362 -2.83 14.68 18.23
CA THR A 362 -2.30 15.27 17.00
C THR A 362 -0.88 14.81 16.81
N VAL A 363 -0.58 14.16 15.67
CA VAL A 363 0.74 13.65 15.32
C VAL A 363 1.34 14.48 14.22
N LYS A 364 2.46 15.14 14.47
CA LYS A 364 3.25 15.85 13.46
C LYS A 364 4.41 15.00 13.00
N TYR A 365 4.84 15.22 11.74
CA TYR A 365 5.83 14.35 11.13
C TYR A 365 6.68 15.06 10.07
N PHE A 366 7.93 14.64 9.98
CA PHE A 366 8.88 14.96 8.91
C PHE A 366 10.04 13.96 8.93
N PHE A 367 10.91 14.01 7.92
CA PHE A 367 12.18 13.30 7.99
C PHE A 367 13.37 14.25 7.75
N LYS A 368 14.56 13.84 8.18
CA LYS A 368 15.81 14.53 7.91
C LYS A 368 16.96 13.53 7.80
N GLY A 369 17.66 13.57 6.66
CA GLY A 369 18.66 12.54 6.37
C GLY A 369 18.01 11.16 6.33
N THR A 370 18.46 10.26 7.20
CA THR A 370 17.93 8.90 7.34
C THR A 370 16.96 8.73 8.50
N LYS A 371 16.61 9.81 9.21
CA LYS A 371 15.76 9.75 10.39
C LYS A 371 14.36 10.26 10.12
N LEU A 372 13.37 9.49 10.58
CA LEU A 372 11.99 9.90 10.72
C LEU A 372 11.80 10.57 12.08
N TYR A 373 11.02 11.63 12.14
CA TYR A 373 10.65 12.36 13.36
C TYR A 373 9.14 12.41 13.49
N LEU A 374 8.64 12.09 14.66
CA LEU A 374 7.23 12.20 15.02
C LEU A 374 7.11 12.94 16.36
N SER A 375 6.07 13.76 16.49
CA SER A 375 5.65 14.30 17.78
C SER A 375 4.17 14.03 18.00
N PHE A 376 3.81 13.83 19.27
CA PHE A 376 2.46 13.56 19.72
C PHE A 376 2.05 14.69 20.67
N ASP A 377 0.92 15.29 20.42
CA ASP A 377 0.24 16.22 21.31
C ASP A 377 -1.10 15.60 21.69
N VAL A 378 -1.19 15.08 22.88
CA VAL A 378 -2.32 14.27 23.36
C VAL A 378 -3.15 15.10 24.33
N ASN A 379 -4.46 15.20 24.05
CA ASN A 379 -5.44 15.72 24.97
C ASN A 379 -6.18 14.55 25.62
N ASP A 380 -6.12 14.50 26.92
CA ASP A 380 -6.59 13.39 27.71
C ASP A 380 -6.89 13.93 29.11
N GLN A 381 -8.12 13.74 29.58
CA GLN A 381 -8.55 14.28 30.86
C GLN A 381 -8.28 13.32 32.02
N VAL A 382 -7.85 12.09 31.75
CA VAL A 382 -7.57 11.06 32.76
C VAL A 382 -6.27 10.31 32.43
N VAL A 383 -5.13 10.95 32.68
CA VAL A 383 -3.83 10.36 32.39
C VAL A 383 -3.41 9.38 33.49
N GLN A 384 -3.20 8.12 33.15
CA GLN A 384 -3.00 7.05 34.11
C GLN A 384 -1.75 6.19 33.85
N SER A 385 -1.19 5.63 34.94
CA SER A 385 -0.08 4.67 34.88
C SER A 385 -0.53 3.22 35.08
N VAL A 386 -1.64 2.82 34.44
CA VAL A 386 -2.18 1.47 34.55
C VAL A 386 -1.40 0.51 33.63
N VAL A 387 -1.19 -0.72 34.07
CA VAL A 387 -0.40 -1.75 33.36
C VAL A 387 -1.29 -2.78 32.67
N ALA A 388 -2.60 -2.79 32.99
CA ALA A 388 -3.54 -3.73 32.39
C ALA A 388 -3.62 -3.53 30.88
N GLU A 389 -3.63 -4.63 30.13
CA GLU A 389 -3.74 -4.60 28.69
C GLU A 389 -4.96 -3.78 28.25
N ASP A 390 -4.76 -2.96 27.23
CA ASP A 390 -5.77 -2.05 26.65
C ASP A 390 -6.30 -0.94 27.60
N ARG A 391 -5.70 -0.76 28.78
CA ARG A 391 -6.07 0.31 29.72
C ARG A 391 -4.86 1.11 30.18
N TRP A 392 -4.03 1.54 29.26
CA TRP A 392 -2.87 2.39 29.50
C TRP A 392 -2.79 3.48 28.45
N ASP A 393 -2.28 4.65 28.83
CA ASP A 393 -2.16 5.81 27.96
C ASP A 393 -0.80 5.78 27.28
N GLY A 394 -0.84 5.89 25.95
CA GLY A 394 0.39 5.86 25.18
C GLY A 394 0.17 5.57 23.71
N PHE A 395 1.21 5.11 23.05
CA PHE A 395 1.17 4.87 21.63
C PHE A 395 2.09 3.74 21.20
N ASN A 396 1.82 3.19 20.03
CA ASN A 396 2.70 2.30 19.31
C ASN A 396 2.94 2.84 17.90
N VAL A 397 4.21 2.92 17.50
CA VAL A 397 4.61 3.19 16.11
C VAL A 397 5.25 1.93 15.57
N SER A 398 4.71 1.37 14.51
CA SER A 398 5.25 0.18 13.85
C SER A 398 5.79 0.52 12.47
N ILE A 399 6.93 -0.04 12.12
CA ILE A 399 7.58 0.12 10.80
C ILE A 399 8.09 -1.23 10.33
N ASN A 400 7.87 -1.55 9.05
CA ASN A 400 8.40 -2.78 8.47
C ASN A 400 9.91 -2.65 8.16
N ASP A 401 10.65 -3.71 8.48
CA ASP A 401 12.06 -3.87 8.11
C ASP A 401 12.19 -4.04 6.59
N ARG A 402 13.33 -3.65 6.04
CA ARG A 402 13.60 -3.80 4.60
C ARG A 402 14.41 -5.04 4.27
N VAL A 403 14.96 -5.73 5.27
CA VAL A 403 15.90 -6.82 5.09
C VAL A 403 15.58 -8.03 5.96
N ARG A 404 15.31 -7.78 7.27
CA ARG A 404 15.10 -8.87 8.22
C ARG A 404 13.73 -9.49 8.05
N ARG A 405 13.68 -10.82 8.23
CA ARG A 405 12.46 -11.62 8.01
C ARG A 405 12.12 -12.44 9.24
N PHE A 406 10.85 -12.78 9.36
CA PHE A 406 10.37 -13.81 10.26
C PHE A 406 10.70 -15.21 9.70
N SER A 407 10.39 -16.25 10.48
CA SER A 407 10.65 -17.65 10.09
C SER A 407 9.85 -18.11 8.86
N ASP A 408 8.74 -17.46 8.58
CA ASP A 408 7.89 -17.67 7.40
C ASP A 408 8.24 -16.75 6.23
N ASN A 409 9.44 -16.21 6.25
CA ASN A 409 10.03 -15.37 5.21
C ASN A 409 9.34 -14.03 4.93
N ASN A 410 8.34 -13.62 5.69
CA ASN A 410 7.82 -12.27 5.58
C ASN A 410 8.74 -11.24 6.25
N LEU A 411 8.69 -9.99 5.80
CA LEU A 411 9.48 -8.91 6.40
C LEU A 411 9.05 -8.66 7.84
N LYS A 412 10.03 -8.53 8.75
CA LYS A 412 9.75 -8.19 10.15
C LYS A 412 9.13 -6.81 10.26
N SER A 413 8.18 -6.68 11.17
CA SER A 413 7.73 -5.40 11.67
C SER A 413 8.35 -5.15 13.05
N TRP A 414 8.69 -3.90 13.29
CA TRP A 414 9.29 -3.43 14.53
C TRP A 414 8.39 -2.41 15.18
N ALA A 415 8.26 -2.50 16.48
CA ALA A 415 7.43 -1.61 17.30
C ALA A 415 8.26 -0.62 18.12
N CYS A 416 7.67 0.53 18.36
CA CYS A 416 8.07 1.50 19.35
C CYS A 416 6.83 1.80 20.19
N ALA A 417 6.61 1.00 21.23
CA ALA A 417 5.42 1.05 22.07
C ALA A 417 5.74 1.61 23.47
N PHE A 418 5.14 2.75 23.81
CA PHE A 418 5.36 3.46 25.06
C PHE A 418 4.06 3.84 25.72
N ARG A 419 4.07 3.88 27.04
CA ARG A 419 2.99 4.37 27.87
C ARG A 419 3.48 5.36 28.92
N VAL A 420 2.55 6.13 29.43
CA VAL A 420 2.77 6.97 30.61
C VAL A 420 2.97 6.07 31.83
N GLY A 421 4.05 6.28 32.55
CA GLY A 421 4.36 5.62 33.81
C GLY A 421 4.18 6.54 34.99
N ALA A 422 4.28 5.99 36.20
CA ALA A 422 4.14 6.76 37.44
C ALA A 422 5.00 8.02 37.44
N GLY A 423 4.40 9.14 37.81
CA GLY A 423 5.06 10.45 37.84
C GLY A 423 5.43 11.00 36.45
N GLY A 424 4.75 10.54 35.37
CA GLY A 424 5.01 10.99 34.01
C GLY A 424 6.28 10.41 33.39
N THR A 425 6.79 9.31 33.91
CA THR A 425 7.92 8.61 33.31
C THR A 425 7.50 7.86 32.05
N LEU A 426 8.40 7.76 31.10
CA LEU A 426 8.15 6.96 29.90
C LEU A 426 8.49 5.49 30.19
N VAL A 427 7.54 4.59 29.92
CA VAL A 427 7.69 3.16 30.14
C VAL A 427 7.38 2.39 28.88
N ARG A 428 8.16 1.36 28.57
CA ARG A 428 7.86 0.43 27.49
C ARG A 428 6.54 -0.29 27.75
N ALA A 429 5.67 -0.36 26.73
CA ALA A 429 4.30 -0.82 26.89
C ALA A 429 4.07 -2.29 26.54
N MET A 430 4.74 -2.84 25.56
CA MET A 430 4.39 -4.14 24.96
C MET A 430 5.64 -5.00 24.70
N ASP A 431 5.48 -6.32 24.79
CA ASP A 431 6.51 -7.32 24.47
C ASP A 431 6.53 -7.63 22.95
N LEU A 432 6.70 -6.60 22.14
CA LEU A 432 6.85 -6.71 20.70
C LEU A 432 8.32 -6.59 20.29
N PRO A 433 8.72 -7.01 19.07
CA PRO A 433 10.04 -6.71 18.52
C PRO A 433 10.29 -5.22 18.57
N ASN A 434 11.03 -4.75 19.56
CA ASN A 434 11.15 -3.32 19.89
C ASN A 434 12.36 -2.71 19.18
N MET A 435 12.14 -1.61 18.47
CA MET A 435 13.18 -0.87 17.74
C MET A 435 14.21 -0.26 18.68
N GLN A 436 13.84 0.12 19.91
CA GLN A 436 14.75 0.74 20.85
C GLN A 436 15.71 -0.29 21.43
N ASP A 437 15.20 -1.36 22.01
CA ASP A 437 16.01 -2.32 22.76
C ASP A 437 16.88 -3.20 21.86
N THR A 438 16.33 -3.60 20.71
CA THR A 438 16.98 -4.56 19.81
C THR A 438 17.86 -3.88 18.77
N LEU A 439 17.42 -2.74 18.22
CA LEU A 439 18.09 -2.07 17.12
C LEU A 439 18.78 -0.78 17.53
N ASN A 440 18.51 -0.28 18.72
CA ASN A 440 18.93 1.05 19.18
C ASN A 440 18.59 2.16 18.15
N ALA A 441 17.44 2.00 17.49
CA ALA A 441 17.04 2.85 16.38
C ALA A 441 16.25 4.08 16.79
N VAL A 442 15.77 4.14 18.04
CA VAL A 442 14.78 5.11 18.51
C VAL A 442 15.32 5.93 19.67
N GLN A 443 15.12 7.24 19.58
CA GLN A 443 15.13 8.15 20.74
C GLN A 443 13.69 8.58 20.97
N VAL A 444 13.23 8.58 22.21
CA VAL A 444 11.87 8.95 22.59
C VAL A 444 11.88 9.63 23.96
N ALA A 445 11.01 10.63 24.11
CA ALA A 445 10.80 11.34 25.36
C ALA A 445 9.32 11.73 25.50
N LEU A 446 8.87 11.91 26.74
CA LEU A 446 7.51 12.28 27.09
C LEU A 446 7.53 13.36 28.15
N ASN A 447 6.60 14.32 28.06
CA ASN A 447 6.35 15.35 29.08
C ASN A 447 4.85 15.46 29.37
N LEU A 448 4.51 15.62 30.63
CA LEU A 448 3.16 15.97 31.04
C LEU A 448 2.84 17.43 30.71
N LYS A 449 1.64 17.71 30.26
CA LYS A 449 1.15 19.08 30.15
C LYS A 449 0.94 19.69 31.52
N ALA A 450 1.00 21.03 31.60
CA ALA A 450 0.84 21.73 32.89
C ALA A 450 -0.53 21.43 33.50
N GLY A 451 -0.55 20.99 34.76
CA GLY A 451 -1.75 20.62 35.49
C GLY A 451 -2.14 19.14 35.36
N THR A 452 -1.40 18.35 34.59
CA THR A 452 -1.61 16.91 34.54
C THR A 452 -0.93 16.20 35.70
N THR A 453 -1.66 15.32 36.34
CA THR A 453 -1.15 14.33 37.33
C THR A 453 -1.10 12.96 36.65
N VAL A 454 -0.60 11.95 37.33
CA VAL A 454 -0.61 10.57 36.81
C VAL A 454 -1.05 9.65 37.93
N ASP A 455 -2.24 9.17 37.80
CA ASP A 455 -2.92 8.36 38.78
C ASP A 455 -3.05 6.88 38.38
N THR A 456 -3.74 6.11 39.17
CA THR A 456 -4.17 4.73 38.88
C THR A 456 -5.71 4.62 38.78
N LEU A 457 -6.41 5.68 39.15
CA LEU A 457 -7.85 5.84 39.01
C LEU A 457 -8.12 7.30 38.63
N GLY A 458 -9.13 7.55 37.80
CA GLY A 458 -9.56 8.91 37.49
C GLY A 458 -10.16 9.60 38.70
N VAL A 459 -9.44 10.55 39.24
CA VAL A 459 -9.81 11.31 40.46
C VAL A 459 -9.84 12.82 40.23
N ASP A 460 -9.19 13.32 39.21
CA ASP A 460 -9.15 14.74 38.79
C ASP A 460 -9.19 14.88 37.27
N THR A 461 -9.00 16.06 36.77
CA THR A 461 -9.06 16.34 35.34
C THR A 461 -7.72 16.83 34.84
N ASP A 462 -7.13 16.12 33.91
CA ASP A 462 -5.84 16.36 33.31
C ASP A 462 -5.91 17.19 32.03
N ALA A 463 -4.76 17.60 31.53
CA ALA A 463 -4.62 18.27 30.23
C ALA A 463 -3.97 17.37 29.19
N GLY A 464 -3.48 16.20 29.59
CA GLY A 464 -2.79 15.26 28.72
C GLY A 464 -1.27 15.38 28.76
N TYR A 465 -0.62 14.90 27.71
CA TYR A 465 0.83 14.84 27.62
C TYR A 465 1.33 15.12 26.20
N THR A 466 2.63 15.29 26.05
CA THR A 466 3.31 15.39 24.77
C THR A 466 4.43 14.34 24.69
N ALA A 467 4.73 13.88 23.48
CA ALA A 467 5.86 12.98 23.27
C ALA A 467 6.56 13.30 21.94
N GLU A 468 7.83 12.99 21.87
CA GLU A 468 8.63 13.10 20.66
C GLU A 468 9.41 11.82 20.45
N LEU A 469 9.60 11.46 19.20
CA LEU A 469 10.47 10.36 18.83
C LEU A 469 11.23 10.62 17.54
N SER A 470 12.44 10.08 17.44
CA SER A 470 13.18 9.96 16.20
C SER A 470 13.55 8.50 15.94
N ILE A 471 13.41 8.05 14.69
CA ILE A 471 13.69 6.67 14.28
C ILE A 471 14.75 6.70 13.18
N ASP A 472 15.87 6.01 13.38
CA ASP A 472 16.90 5.84 12.38
C ASP A 472 16.52 4.69 11.44
N LEU A 473 16.09 5.03 10.25
CA LEU A 473 15.62 4.07 9.25
C LEU A 473 16.74 3.15 8.75
N THR A 474 18.02 3.54 8.84
CA THR A 474 19.12 2.66 8.44
C THR A 474 19.24 1.44 9.34
N ALA A 475 18.87 1.57 10.60
CA ALA A 475 18.79 0.45 11.53
C ALA A 475 17.68 -0.56 11.14
N LEU A 476 16.68 -0.13 10.36
CA LEU A 476 15.61 -0.95 9.80
C LEU A 476 15.92 -1.43 8.36
N GLY A 477 17.18 -1.35 7.94
CA GLY A 477 17.62 -1.85 6.65
C GLY A 477 17.39 -0.92 5.47
N TYR A 478 16.97 0.33 5.69
CA TYR A 478 16.94 1.33 4.63
C TYR A 478 18.37 1.72 4.23
N PRO A 479 18.68 1.87 2.93
CA PRO A 479 19.97 2.40 2.51
C PRO A 479 20.14 3.88 2.89
N ALA A 480 21.37 4.38 2.85
CA ALA A 480 21.69 5.76 3.26
C ALA A 480 20.97 6.84 2.44
N ASP A 481 20.58 6.54 1.20
CA ASP A 481 19.77 7.42 0.33
C ASP A 481 18.27 7.15 0.44
N LEU A 482 17.85 6.26 1.34
CA LEU A 482 16.50 5.77 1.58
C LEU A 482 15.89 4.96 0.42
N GLY A 483 16.65 4.63 -0.63
CA GLY A 483 16.22 3.76 -1.72
C GLY A 483 14.96 4.27 -2.44
N ASP A 484 13.92 3.45 -2.49
CA ASP A 484 12.61 3.77 -3.09
C ASP A 484 11.80 4.79 -2.26
N ARG A 485 12.27 5.14 -1.05
CA ARG A 485 11.64 6.08 -0.12
C ARG A 485 10.23 5.70 0.33
N ALA A 486 9.84 4.46 0.10
CA ALA A 486 8.58 3.93 0.61
C ALA A 486 8.75 3.53 2.08
N LEU A 487 7.89 4.04 2.93
CA LEU A 487 7.84 3.73 4.34
C LEU A 487 6.48 3.09 4.65
N TYR A 488 6.50 1.90 5.21
CA TYR A 488 5.29 1.23 5.70
C TYR A 488 5.18 1.46 7.21
N ILE A 489 4.22 2.29 7.59
CA ILE A 489 4.07 2.78 8.96
C ILE A 489 2.66 2.56 9.50
N GLY A 490 2.58 2.12 10.76
CA GLY A 490 1.37 2.09 11.57
C GLY A 490 1.54 2.97 12.80
N VAL A 491 0.49 3.69 13.18
CA VAL A 491 0.45 4.47 14.42
C VAL A 491 -0.84 4.15 15.15
N THR A 492 -0.71 3.71 16.38
CA THR A 492 -1.85 3.38 17.25
C THR A 492 -1.75 4.23 18.52
N TYR A 493 -2.84 4.85 18.88
CA TYR A 493 -3.02 5.55 20.13
C TYR A 493 -3.85 4.68 21.08
N TYR A 494 -3.40 4.57 22.31
CA TYR A 494 -4.08 3.90 23.40
C TYR A 494 -4.47 4.93 24.43
N ASP A 495 -5.69 4.81 24.92
CA ASP A 495 -6.32 5.68 25.87
C ASP A 495 -7.12 4.80 26.83
N GLY A 496 -6.75 4.81 28.09
CA GLY A 496 -7.26 3.84 29.05
C GLY A 496 -7.58 4.43 30.38
N ASP A 497 -8.89 4.46 30.71
CA ASP A 497 -9.42 5.05 31.91
C ASP A 497 -9.87 4.01 32.92
N SER A 498 -9.37 4.12 34.11
CA SER A 498 -9.75 3.30 35.25
C SER A 498 -10.49 4.14 36.29
N TYR A 499 -11.64 3.65 36.71
CA TYR A 499 -12.53 4.31 37.67
C TYR A 499 -12.92 3.40 38.82
N SER A 500 -13.54 3.99 39.81
CA SER A 500 -14.20 3.27 40.92
C SER A 500 -15.70 3.58 40.89
N PRO A 501 -16.56 2.58 40.63
CA PRO A 501 -16.29 1.13 40.51
C PRO A 501 -15.56 0.76 39.22
N ILE A 502 -14.84 -0.35 39.28
CA ILE A 502 -14.03 -0.85 38.14
C ILE A 502 -14.87 -1.15 36.88
N THR A 503 -16.18 -1.36 37.04
CA THR A 503 -17.12 -1.59 35.93
C THR A 503 -17.24 -0.39 34.98
N ASP A 504 -16.87 0.79 35.45
CA ASP A 504 -16.90 2.02 34.66
C ASP A 504 -15.58 2.26 33.90
N SER A 505 -14.60 1.40 34.14
CA SER A 505 -13.29 1.47 33.49
C SER A 505 -13.34 0.94 32.05
N TYR A 506 -12.59 1.57 31.18
CA TYR A 506 -12.49 1.18 29.78
C TYR A 506 -11.10 1.44 29.23
N GLY A 507 -10.84 0.92 28.02
CA GLY A 507 -9.71 1.31 27.20
C GLY A 507 -10.12 1.40 25.76
N THR A 508 -9.56 2.35 25.07
CA THR A 508 -9.74 2.51 23.63
C THR A 508 -8.43 2.27 22.89
N ARG A 509 -8.54 1.80 21.66
CA ARG A 509 -7.42 1.63 20.73
C ARG A 509 -7.83 2.24 19.40
N THR A 510 -7.12 3.28 18.98
CA THR A 510 -7.44 4.02 17.75
C THR A 510 -6.23 4.03 16.84
N TRP A 511 -6.44 3.61 15.58
CA TRP A 511 -5.40 3.54 14.56
C TRP A 511 -5.43 4.75 13.64
N PHE A 512 -4.26 5.25 13.33
CA PHE A 512 -4.11 6.14 12.20
C PHE A 512 -4.27 5.34 10.89
N PHE A 513 -5.03 5.87 9.99
CA PHE A 513 -5.22 5.45 8.62
C PHE A 513 -6.04 4.17 8.45
N ARG A 514 -5.59 3.03 8.94
CA ARG A 514 -6.29 1.76 8.81
C ARG A 514 -6.25 0.98 10.08
N GLU A 515 -7.27 0.16 10.23
CA GLU A 515 -7.33 -0.87 11.24
C GLU A 515 -6.13 -1.81 11.16
N ARG A 516 -5.52 -2.05 12.32
CA ARG A 516 -4.40 -2.98 12.44
C ARG A 516 -4.33 -3.65 13.78
N GLU A 517 -3.86 -4.90 13.75
CA GLU A 517 -3.32 -5.54 14.94
C GLU A 517 -1.78 -5.41 14.96
N TYR A 518 -1.27 -4.99 16.06
CA TYR A 518 0.09 -4.93 16.59
C TYR A 518 1.23 -4.44 15.68
N LEU A 519 1.58 -5.11 14.60
CA LEU A 519 2.94 -5.01 14.08
C LEU A 519 3.08 -4.45 12.66
N ASP A 520 1.99 -4.24 11.95
CA ASP A 520 2.16 -3.89 10.55
C ASP A 520 2.05 -2.40 10.28
N GLY A 521 2.65 -1.93 9.19
CA GLY A 521 2.54 -0.57 8.71
C GLY A 521 1.47 -0.47 7.60
N PRO A 522 0.21 -0.22 7.92
CA PRO A 522 -0.87 -0.20 6.92
C PRO A 522 -0.84 1.04 6.04
N CYS A 523 -0.18 2.10 6.47
CA CYS A 523 0.01 3.32 5.72
C CYS A 523 1.28 3.23 4.89
N VAL A 524 1.14 3.37 3.57
CA VAL A 524 2.28 3.47 2.65
C VAL A 524 2.63 4.94 2.50
N ALA A 525 3.67 5.37 3.21
CA ALA A 525 4.16 6.74 3.16
C ALA A 525 5.31 6.88 2.18
N PHE A 526 5.44 8.08 1.62
CA PHE A 526 6.55 8.47 0.76
C PHE A 526 7.38 9.57 1.43
N LEU A 527 8.67 9.30 1.64
CA LEU A 527 9.63 10.26 2.16
C LEU A 527 10.08 11.19 1.02
N ASP A 528 9.35 12.29 0.82
CA ASP A 528 9.55 13.17 -0.34
C ASP A 528 10.71 14.15 -0.11
N PRO A 529 11.85 13.96 -0.79
CA PRO A 529 13.01 14.84 -0.62
C PRO A 529 12.82 16.23 -1.22
N ASN A 530 11.77 16.43 -2.00
CA ASN A 530 11.48 17.68 -2.68
C ASN A 530 10.37 18.50 -2.00
N LYS A 531 9.67 17.89 -1.05
CA LYS A 531 8.69 18.58 -0.20
C LYS A 531 9.35 18.93 1.12
N TYR A 532 9.27 20.18 1.53
CA TYR A 532 9.93 20.66 2.74
C TYR A 532 8.93 21.16 3.77
N VAL A 533 9.29 20.98 5.06
CA VAL A 533 8.66 21.74 6.14
C VAL A 533 9.12 23.18 6.01
N THR A 534 8.19 24.13 5.93
CA THR A 534 8.48 25.56 5.74
C THR A 534 8.21 26.32 7.02
N THR A 535 8.97 27.39 7.28
CA THR A 535 8.78 28.24 8.49
C THR A 535 7.58 29.19 8.41
N GLY A 536 6.72 29.05 7.40
CA GLY A 536 5.60 29.98 7.17
C GLY A 536 6.02 31.32 6.53
N VAL A 537 7.31 31.55 6.36
CA VAL A 537 7.90 32.68 5.66
C VAL A 537 8.85 32.13 4.60
N GLY A 538 8.28 31.61 3.51
CA GLY A 538 9.01 31.46 2.25
C GLY A 538 10.21 30.50 2.17
N ASP A 539 10.30 29.48 3.02
CA ASP A 539 11.33 28.43 2.89
C ASP A 539 10.87 27.29 1.95
N GLU A 540 10.48 27.65 0.74
CA GLU A 540 10.67 26.70 -0.36
C GLU A 540 12.16 26.43 -0.51
N ALA A 541 12.56 25.16 -0.77
CA ALA A 541 13.91 24.89 -1.28
C ALA A 541 14.23 25.95 -2.33
N PRO A 542 15.44 26.56 -2.30
CA PRO A 542 15.72 27.66 -3.22
C PRO A 542 15.29 27.23 -4.61
N PRO A 543 14.40 27.97 -5.25
CA PRO A 543 13.80 27.57 -6.50
C PRO A 543 14.92 27.25 -7.47
N ARG A 544 14.92 26.04 -8.00
CA ARG A 544 15.90 25.61 -9.01
C ARG A 544 15.31 25.76 -10.40
N LEU A 545 16.14 25.91 -11.39
CA LEU A 545 15.70 25.92 -12.77
C LEU A 545 15.15 24.54 -13.15
N ALA A 546 13.85 24.42 -13.30
CA ALA A 546 13.17 23.17 -13.58
C ALA A 546 11.93 23.39 -14.45
N LEU A 547 11.63 22.39 -15.28
CA LEU A 547 10.40 22.32 -16.09
C LEU A 547 9.48 21.24 -15.51
N ALA A 548 8.28 21.64 -15.12
CA ALA A 548 7.24 20.71 -14.67
C ALA A 548 6.42 20.15 -15.84
N GLY A 549 6.58 20.70 -17.05
CA GLY A 549 5.86 20.26 -18.24
C GLY A 549 4.72 21.19 -18.63
N ASN A 550 3.81 20.68 -19.47
CA ASN A 550 2.62 21.43 -19.90
C ASN A 550 1.35 20.59 -19.74
N PHE A 551 0.26 21.27 -19.35
CA PHE A 551 -1.05 20.65 -19.13
C PHE A 551 -2.19 21.60 -19.59
N PRO A 552 -3.22 21.05 -20.28
CA PRO A 552 -3.34 19.67 -20.78
C PRO A 552 -2.31 19.35 -21.87
N ASN A 553 -1.96 18.09 -22.03
CA ASN A 553 -1.12 17.58 -23.11
C ASN A 553 -1.51 16.10 -23.40
N PRO A 554 -2.19 15.80 -24.50
CA PRO A 554 -2.52 16.67 -25.65
C PRO A 554 -3.55 17.79 -25.37
N PHE A 555 -3.57 18.80 -26.26
CA PHE A 555 -4.55 19.89 -26.15
C PHE A 555 -5.12 20.31 -27.51
N ARG A 556 -6.31 20.99 -27.47
CA ARG A 556 -6.98 21.54 -28.65
C ARG A 556 -6.97 23.07 -28.71
N ARG A 557 -7.22 23.74 -27.59
CA ARG A 557 -7.39 25.20 -27.52
C ARG A 557 -6.20 25.94 -26.92
N GLY A 558 -5.40 25.25 -26.16
CA GLY A 558 -4.23 25.80 -25.49
C GLY A 558 -3.76 24.90 -24.35
N THR A 559 -2.56 25.19 -23.88
CA THR A 559 -1.91 24.48 -22.75
C THR A 559 -1.20 25.46 -21.85
N THR A 560 -0.96 25.11 -20.60
CA THR A 560 -0.20 25.90 -19.65
C THR A 560 1.14 25.21 -19.40
N VAL A 561 2.24 25.87 -19.71
CA VAL A 561 3.60 25.41 -19.39
C VAL A 561 3.96 25.88 -17.99
N ARG A 562 4.37 24.94 -17.12
CA ARG A 562 4.78 25.20 -15.74
C ARG A 562 6.28 24.99 -15.58
N TYR A 563 6.94 25.91 -14.92
CA TYR A 563 8.38 25.89 -14.69
C TYR A 563 8.77 26.62 -13.39
N SER A 564 9.99 26.45 -12.93
CA SER A 564 10.52 27.10 -11.74
C SER A 564 11.82 27.82 -12.04
N LEU A 565 12.01 28.98 -11.43
CA LEU A 565 13.17 29.85 -11.61
C LEU A 565 13.96 30.04 -10.30
N PRO A 566 15.30 29.87 -10.30
CA PRO A 566 16.11 29.99 -9.08
C PRO A 566 16.23 31.43 -8.55
N ALA A 567 16.03 32.43 -9.41
CA ALA A 567 16.11 33.86 -9.10
C ALA A 567 15.34 34.65 -10.17
N PRO A 568 15.08 35.95 -9.98
CA PRO A 568 14.48 36.78 -11.00
C PRO A 568 15.23 36.64 -12.34
N SER A 569 14.48 36.28 -13.38
CA SER A 569 15.07 35.91 -14.67
C SER A 569 14.22 36.40 -15.84
N ARG A 570 14.87 36.80 -16.92
CA ARG A 570 14.22 37.05 -18.20
C ARG A 570 13.97 35.73 -18.91
N VAL A 571 12.74 35.49 -19.32
CA VAL A 571 12.31 34.23 -19.91
C VAL A 571 11.72 34.45 -21.30
N ASP A 572 12.16 33.67 -22.27
CA ASP A 572 11.64 33.62 -23.63
C ASP A 572 11.16 32.19 -23.95
N LEU A 573 9.91 32.02 -24.40
CA LEU A 573 9.33 30.75 -24.85
C LEU A 573 9.36 30.69 -26.38
N GLU A 574 9.86 29.60 -26.92
CA GLU A 574 9.84 29.30 -28.36
C GLU A 574 9.28 27.91 -28.58
N VAL A 575 8.41 27.73 -29.58
CA VAL A 575 7.83 26.47 -29.98
C VAL A 575 8.27 26.13 -31.40
N TYR A 576 8.62 24.88 -31.63
CA TYR A 576 9.19 24.39 -32.88
C TYR A 576 8.35 23.24 -33.46
N ASP A 577 8.29 23.15 -34.77
CA ASP A 577 7.88 21.92 -35.45
C ASP A 577 9.02 20.88 -35.43
N LEU A 578 8.73 19.66 -35.91
CA LEU A 578 9.72 18.55 -35.95
C LEU A 578 10.88 18.84 -36.95
N GLN A 579 10.74 19.82 -37.81
CA GLN A 579 11.80 20.27 -38.72
C GLN A 579 12.68 21.39 -38.11
N GLY A 580 12.43 21.74 -36.84
CA GLY A 580 13.19 22.75 -36.11
C GLY A 580 12.83 24.21 -36.46
N ARG A 581 11.73 24.42 -37.19
CA ARG A 581 11.25 25.78 -37.50
C ARG A 581 10.45 26.32 -36.33
N VAL A 582 10.68 27.59 -35.97
CA VAL A 582 9.88 28.27 -34.95
C VAL A 582 8.48 28.51 -35.47
N VAL A 583 7.48 27.95 -34.79
CA VAL A 583 6.05 28.12 -35.10
C VAL A 583 5.33 29.06 -34.16
N ALA A 584 5.89 29.30 -32.97
CA ALA A 584 5.43 30.32 -32.05
C ALA A 584 6.60 30.79 -31.17
N SER A 585 6.58 32.07 -30.81
CA SER A 585 7.58 32.69 -29.93
C SER A 585 6.89 33.70 -29.05
N ARG A 586 7.29 33.78 -27.77
CA ARG A 586 6.77 34.75 -26.81
C ARG A 586 7.83 35.15 -25.82
N ALA A 587 8.14 36.44 -25.75
CA ALA A 587 8.94 37.02 -24.69
C ALA A 587 8.04 37.17 -23.44
N LEU A 588 8.39 36.51 -22.35
CA LEU A 588 7.67 36.59 -21.08
C LEU A 588 8.19 37.72 -20.18
N GLY A 589 9.29 38.35 -20.58
CA GLY A 589 9.92 39.43 -19.80
C GLY A 589 10.61 38.91 -18.54
N VAL A 590 10.76 39.81 -17.57
CA VAL A 590 11.33 39.46 -16.26
C VAL A 590 10.27 38.80 -15.40
N GLN A 591 10.57 37.57 -14.97
CA GLN A 591 9.76 36.77 -14.07
C GLN A 591 10.46 36.65 -12.71
N ALA A 592 9.73 36.76 -11.62
CA ALA A 592 10.28 36.57 -10.27
C ALA A 592 10.71 35.12 -10.03
N ALA A 593 11.57 34.88 -9.03
CA ALA A 593 11.92 33.52 -8.57
C ALA A 593 10.68 32.69 -8.17
N GLY A 594 10.82 31.35 -8.11
CA GLY A 594 9.77 30.43 -7.72
C GLY A 594 9.04 29.80 -8.89
N ALA A 595 7.92 29.11 -8.58
CA ALA A 595 7.06 28.48 -9.55
C ALA A 595 6.36 29.51 -10.44
N ARG A 596 6.35 29.26 -11.74
CA ARG A 596 5.78 30.12 -12.78
C ARG A 596 4.99 29.28 -13.77
N GLU A 597 4.04 29.96 -14.40
CA GLU A 597 3.28 29.35 -15.49
C GLU A 597 3.05 30.34 -16.65
N VAL A 598 2.94 29.81 -17.85
CA VAL A 598 2.62 30.57 -19.03
C VAL A 598 1.58 29.82 -19.86
N GLN A 599 0.51 30.52 -20.21
CA GLN A 599 -0.48 29.99 -21.13
C GLN A 599 0.04 30.08 -22.56
N VAL A 600 -0.02 28.96 -23.25
CA VAL A 600 0.30 28.83 -24.68
C VAL A 600 -1.03 28.60 -25.41
N PRO A 601 -1.57 29.61 -26.08
CA PRO A 601 -2.80 29.45 -26.86
C PRO A 601 -2.56 28.51 -28.03
N GLN A 602 -3.61 28.11 -28.72
CA GLN A 602 -3.48 27.34 -29.95
C GLN A 602 -2.67 28.14 -30.97
N PHE A 603 -1.56 27.56 -31.42
CA PHE A 603 -0.61 28.19 -32.36
C PHE A 603 -0.49 27.41 -33.66
N ALA A 604 -1.01 26.19 -33.73
CA ALA A 604 -0.87 25.29 -34.85
C ALA A 604 -2.25 24.95 -35.45
N SER A 605 -2.30 24.93 -36.78
CA SER A 605 -3.48 24.54 -37.55
C SER A 605 -3.50 23.05 -37.93
N ARG A 606 -2.56 22.26 -37.42
CA ARG A 606 -2.46 20.82 -37.68
C ARG A 606 -2.19 20.06 -36.40
N SER A 607 -2.84 18.92 -36.25
CA SER A 607 -2.51 17.98 -35.18
C SER A 607 -1.08 17.48 -35.36
N GLY A 608 -0.34 17.39 -34.26
CA GLY A 608 1.05 16.94 -34.31
C GLY A 608 1.82 17.17 -33.01
N VAL A 609 3.04 16.66 -33.02
CA VAL A 609 4.01 16.87 -31.93
C VAL A 609 4.83 18.11 -32.22
N TYR A 610 4.97 18.96 -31.22
CA TYR A 610 5.79 20.15 -31.23
C TYR A 610 6.76 20.12 -30.08
N LEU A 611 7.93 20.71 -30.28
CA LEU A 611 8.94 20.87 -29.24
C LEU A 611 8.90 22.31 -28.75
N TYR A 612 9.15 22.56 -27.48
CA TYR A 612 9.27 23.91 -26.96
C TYR A 612 10.50 24.05 -26.08
N ARG A 613 11.01 25.26 -26.00
CA ARG A 613 12.06 25.62 -25.05
C ARG A 613 11.77 26.93 -24.34
N LEU A 614 12.22 27.02 -23.10
CA LEU A 614 12.28 28.24 -22.31
C LEU A 614 13.74 28.62 -22.15
N LYS A 615 14.15 29.72 -22.73
CA LYS A 615 15.47 30.33 -22.53
C LYS A 615 15.41 31.21 -21.31
N VAL A 616 16.29 30.99 -20.35
CA VAL A 616 16.29 31.69 -19.07
C VAL A 616 17.61 32.42 -18.89
N ARG A 617 17.54 33.72 -18.69
CA ARG A 617 18.70 34.59 -18.46
C ARG A 617 18.52 35.36 -17.16
N ASP A 618 19.62 35.67 -16.52
CA ASP A 618 19.61 36.55 -15.35
C ASP A 618 18.93 37.88 -15.67
N ALA A 619 18.05 38.36 -14.78
CA ALA A 619 17.28 39.58 -15.03
C ALA A 619 18.13 40.87 -15.07
N VAL A 620 19.26 40.88 -14.35
CA VAL A 620 20.14 42.04 -14.19
C VAL A 620 21.34 41.97 -15.14
N SER A 621 22.09 40.89 -15.10
CA SER A 621 23.32 40.71 -15.87
C SER A 621 23.08 40.22 -17.30
N GLY A 622 21.92 39.66 -17.60
CA GLY A 622 21.64 39.02 -18.89
C GLY A 622 22.37 37.69 -19.11
N ALA A 623 23.13 37.20 -18.13
CA ALA A 623 23.87 35.94 -18.21
C ALA A 623 22.92 34.78 -18.41
N ASP A 624 23.33 33.81 -19.21
CA ASP A 624 22.56 32.57 -19.44
C ASP A 624 22.47 31.75 -18.14
N ARG A 625 21.27 31.41 -17.72
CA ARG A 625 20.97 30.53 -16.58
C ARG A 625 20.59 29.11 -17.02
N GLY A 626 20.39 28.89 -18.32
CA GLY A 626 20.05 27.61 -18.91
C GLY A 626 18.80 27.65 -19.78
N THR A 627 18.54 26.53 -20.42
CA THR A 627 17.38 26.31 -21.28
C THR A 627 16.63 25.07 -20.88
N LEU A 628 15.32 25.21 -20.71
CA LEU A 628 14.42 24.08 -20.43
C LEU A 628 13.76 23.63 -21.72
N HIS A 629 13.62 22.32 -21.91
CA HIS A 629 13.06 21.73 -23.12
C HIS A 629 11.88 20.84 -22.79
N GLY A 630 10.82 20.91 -23.59
CA GLY A 630 9.65 20.06 -23.44
C GLY A 630 9.02 19.67 -24.78
N LYS A 631 8.04 18.80 -24.69
CA LYS A 631 7.27 18.29 -25.82
C LYS A 631 5.79 18.52 -25.58
N MET A 632 5.04 18.98 -26.57
CA MET A 632 3.60 19.15 -26.51
C MET A 632 2.92 18.53 -27.74
N MET A 633 1.70 18.06 -27.55
CA MET A 633 0.88 17.47 -28.62
C MET A 633 -0.36 18.33 -28.83
N VAL A 634 -0.54 18.82 -30.06
CA VAL A 634 -1.72 19.58 -30.49
C VAL A 634 -2.69 18.62 -31.17
N LEU A 635 -3.96 18.71 -30.81
CA LEU A 635 -5.08 18.05 -31.49
C LEU A 635 -5.96 19.12 -32.16
N GLN A 636 -6.55 18.79 -33.31
CA GLN A 636 -7.59 19.63 -33.94
C GLN A 636 -9.00 19.21 -33.52
#